data_127a2bf2cbd9f73cfe331bea976b8041
#
_entry.id   127a2bf2cbd9f73cfe331bea976b8041
#
_cell.length_a   1.000
_cell.length_b   1.000
_cell.length_c   1.000
_cell.angle_alpha   90.00
_cell.angle_beta   90.00
_cell.angle_gamma   90.00
#
_symmetry.space_group_name_H-M   'P 1'
#
loop_
_entity.id
_entity.type
_entity.pdbx_description
1 polymer ?
#
loop_
_entity_poly.entity_id
_entity_poly.type
_entity_poly.pdbx_seq_one_letter_code
_entity_poly.pdbx_strand_id
1 'polypeptide(L)'
;MEKYNHKYGAEQIQVLEGLEAVRKRPGMYIGSTSVRGLHHCVYEIVDNGVDEALAGYCTEINVTIEPGNVIAVQDNGRGIPVEIHPKTHISTAETVYTVLHAGGKFGGDSGYKVSGGLHGVGASVVNALSAWTEVTIERDGGIYNMKFEKGKTTQKLERVGESKKTGTLVRFLADDTIFESLNYEYEVLEKRLREIAFLTKGLKITLEDTRDPENIKKAEFCYEGGLISFVEFLNKNKEKIHPTPIYIERTGEVPVEIAIQYTTAYNENIYTFVNNINTVEGGTHLEGFKRALTKVFNDYARSHNIIKEKEANLQGEDIREGITAVVSVKVKEPQFEGQTKTKLGNSEVTGVVQSMVNDALATFLEENPKVAKAILEKCVSASRAREAARKARELVRKKASTETATLPGKLADCSSKNPEECEVYIVEGDSAGGSAKQGRDRKFQAILPLWGKMLNVEKARADKIYGNDKLNPVILAVGAGIGPDFDITKIRYGKVIIMADADVDGAHIRTLLLTFFFRYMRPLIENGNVFLAQPPLYKLSKKGMEDVYCYTDEDLDKAYKDLEAKGIAREQLGLQRYKGLGEMNPEQLWETTMNPETRILVKVTMDDAIKADETFTLLMGDEVEPRREFIQQNAKYVKNLDI
;
A
#
# COMPACT_ATOMS: atom_id res chain seq x y z
N MET A 1 3.99 -42.19 12.95
CA MET A 1 4.63 -41.70 11.72
C MET A 1 4.52 -42.80 10.66
N GLU A 2 3.50 -42.73 9.83
CA GLU A 2 3.39 -43.62 8.67
C GLU A 2 4.44 -43.20 7.64
N LYS A 3 5.35 -44.11 7.29
CA LYS A 3 6.30 -43.90 6.20
C LYS A 3 5.52 -43.88 4.88
N TYR A 4 5.31 -42.69 4.33
CA TYR A 4 4.86 -42.55 2.95
C TYR A 4 5.92 -43.11 2.01
N ASN A 5 5.68 -44.34 1.55
CA ASN A 5 6.57 -45.06 0.65
C ASN A 5 6.18 -44.79 -0.81
N HIS A 6 6.14 -43.50 -1.21
CA HIS A 6 6.01 -43.13 -2.62
C HIS A 6 7.41 -43.09 -3.24
N LYS A 7 7.68 -43.97 -4.18
CA LYS A 7 8.88 -43.91 -5.01
C LYS A 7 8.81 -42.59 -5.82
N TYR A 8 9.66 -41.63 -5.48
CA TYR A 8 9.84 -40.41 -6.27
C TYR A 8 10.62 -40.81 -7.53
N GLY A 9 9.92 -40.81 -8.67
CA GLY A 9 10.49 -41.22 -9.98
C GLY A 9 10.17 -40.18 -11.07
N ALA A 10 10.73 -40.36 -12.24
CA ALA A 10 10.58 -39.46 -13.38
C ALA A 10 9.11 -39.19 -13.79
N GLU A 11 8.24 -40.17 -13.58
CA GLU A 11 6.80 -40.09 -13.86
C GLU A 11 6.04 -39.10 -12.97
N GLN A 12 6.63 -38.69 -11.84
CA GLN A 12 6.06 -37.70 -10.92
C GLN A 12 6.49 -36.29 -11.23
N ILE A 13 7.43 -36.10 -12.16
CA ILE A 13 7.85 -34.78 -12.62
C ILE A 13 6.92 -34.38 -13.77
N GLN A 14 5.97 -33.46 -13.45
CA GLN A 14 5.06 -32.89 -14.44
C GLN A 14 5.74 -31.72 -15.15
N VAL A 15 5.82 -31.78 -16.46
CA VAL A 15 6.22 -30.63 -17.31
C VAL A 15 4.94 -29.91 -17.72
N LEU A 16 4.83 -28.64 -17.34
CA LEU A 16 3.71 -27.77 -17.73
C LEU A 16 4.19 -26.90 -18.88
N GLU A 17 3.47 -26.92 -19.97
CA GLU A 17 3.79 -26.14 -21.16
C GLU A 17 2.82 -24.96 -21.34
N GLY A 18 3.34 -23.84 -21.85
CA GLY A 18 2.57 -22.69 -22.27
C GLY A 18 1.68 -22.10 -21.16
N LEU A 19 0.44 -21.76 -21.50
CA LEU A 19 -0.50 -21.07 -20.60
C LEU A 19 -1.10 -21.97 -19.50
N GLU A 20 -0.96 -23.28 -19.60
CA GLU A 20 -1.38 -24.19 -18.52
C GLU A 20 -0.54 -24.00 -17.24
N ALA A 21 0.75 -23.68 -17.39
CA ALA A 21 1.62 -23.33 -16.27
C ALA A 21 1.11 -22.09 -15.51
N VAL A 22 0.63 -21.09 -16.22
CA VAL A 22 0.04 -19.85 -15.66
C VAL A 22 -1.21 -20.17 -14.85
N ARG A 23 -2.13 -20.95 -15.42
CA ARG A 23 -3.39 -21.33 -14.75
C ARG A 23 -3.15 -22.17 -13.50
N LYS A 24 -2.13 -23.04 -13.52
CA LYS A 24 -1.80 -23.93 -12.38
C LYS A 24 -1.05 -23.21 -11.26
N ARG A 25 -0.30 -22.17 -11.58
CA ARG A 25 0.52 -21.37 -10.64
C ARG A 25 0.35 -19.85 -10.87
N PRO A 26 -0.88 -19.31 -10.78
CA PRO A 26 -1.15 -17.90 -11.09
C PRO A 26 -0.34 -16.94 -10.20
N GLY A 27 -0.13 -17.28 -8.93
CA GLY A 27 0.64 -16.46 -7.99
C GLY A 27 2.08 -16.17 -8.43
N MET A 28 2.69 -17.01 -9.29
CA MET A 28 4.03 -16.74 -9.86
C MET A 28 4.04 -15.55 -10.84
N TYR A 29 2.88 -15.25 -11.46
CA TYR A 29 2.75 -14.23 -12.51
C TYR A 29 2.06 -12.96 -12.03
N ILE A 30 1.03 -13.08 -11.18
CA ILE A 30 0.22 -11.95 -10.67
C ILE A 30 0.35 -11.73 -9.16
N GLY A 31 1.24 -12.47 -8.49
CA GLY A 31 1.54 -12.35 -7.06
C GLY A 31 0.53 -13.02 -6.13
N SER A 32 -0.77 -13.01 -6.41
CA SER A 32 -1.82 -13.68 -5.65
C SER A 32 -3.07 -13.90 -6.48
N THR A 33 -4.03 -14.72 -5.98
CA THR A 33 -5.36 -14.91 -6.57
C THR A 33 -6.45 -14.11 -5.85
N SER A 34 -6.07 -13.30 -4.89
CA SER A 34 -6.95 -12.36 -4.19
C SER A 34 -7.34 -11.16 -5.08
N VAL A 35 -8.15 -10.26 -4.56
CA VAL A 35 -8.54 -8.99 -5.21
C VAL A 35 -7.32 -8.21 -5.74
N ARG A 36 -6.18 -8.27 -5.06
CA ARG A 36 -4.93 -7.65 -5.51
C ARG A 36 -4.43 -8.22 -6.85
N GLY A 37 -4.42 -9.54 -6.99
CA GLY A 37 -4.06 -10.19 -8.27
C GLY A 37 -5.09 -9.93 -9.37
N LEU A 38 -6.38 -9.83 -9.01
CA LEU A 38 -7.44 -9.46 -9.93
C LEU A 38 -7.19 -8.07 -10.55
N HIS A 39 -6.89 -7.06 -9.71
CA HIS A 39 -6.54 -5.72 -10.20
C HIS A 39 -5.25 -5.71 -11.02
N HIS A 40 -4.29 -6.59 -10.69
CA HIS A 40 -3.04 -6.69 -11.46
C HIS A 40 -3.29 -7.06 -12.93
N CYS A 41 -4.30 -7.88 -13.23
CA CYS A 41 -4.69 -8.18 -14.61
C CYS A 41 -5.11 -6.91 -15.38
N VAL A 42 -5.78 -5.97 -14.73
CA VAL A 42 -6.13 -4.66 -15.34
C VAL A 42 -4.86 -3.87 -15.63
N TYR A 43 -3.94 -3.82 -14.68
CA TYR A 43 -2.69 -3.06 -14.83
C TYR A 43 -1.82 -3.59 -15.97
N GLU A 44 -1.73 -4.91 -16.18
CA GLU A 44 -0.98 -5.51 -17.28
C GLU A 44 -1.50 -5.09 -18.66
N ILE A 45 -2.83 -4.93 -18.81
CA ILE A 45 -3.40 -4.44 -20.07
C ILE A 45 -3.21 -2.92 -20.22
N VAL A 46 -3.43 -2.15 -19.16
CA VAL A 46 -3.21 -0.69 -19.16
C VAL A 46 -1.74 -0.35 -19.48
N ASP A 47 -0.79 -1.08 -18.89
CA ASP A 47 0.65 -0.88 -19.10
C ASP A 47 1.05 -1.05 -20.58
N ASN A 48 0.32 -1.85 -21.38
CA ASN A 48 0.56 -1.93 -22.81
C ASN A 48 0.22 -0.60 -23.52
N GLY A 49 -0.90 0.05 -23.17
CA GLY A 49 -1.25 1.38 -23.67
C GLY A 49 -0.27 2.46 -23.19
N VAL A 50 0.19 2.35 -21.95
CA VAL A 50 1.23 3.25 -21.37
C VAL A 50 2.56 3.10 -22.13
N ASP A 51 2.95 1.88 -22.51
CA ASP A 51 4.15 1.67 -23.32
C ASP A 51 4.02 2.31 -24.72
N GLU A 52 2.84 2.27 -25.33
CA GLU A 52 2.54 3.02 -26.56
C GLU A 52 2.63 4.54 -26.33
N ALA A 53 2.20 5.04 -25.17
CA ALA A 53 2.32 6.46 -24.82
C ALA A 53 3.79 6.87 -24.60
N LEU A 54 4.57 6.05 -23.91
CA LEU A 54 6.02 6.27 -23.74
C LEU A 54 6.78 6.24 -25.07
N ALA A 55 6.28 5.49 -26.04
CA ALA A 55 6.81 5.46 -27.41
C ALA A 55 6.29 6.65 -28.27
N GLY A 56 5.37 7.47 -27.76
CA GLY A 56 4.84 8.65 -28.41
C GLY A 56 3.65 8.38 -29.35
N TYR A 57 3.01 7.21 -29.28
CA TYR A 57 1.94 6.81 -30.19
C TYR A 57 0.55 6.77 -29.56
N CYS A 58 0.44 6.83 -28.23
CA CYS A 58 -0.82 6.81 -27.51
C CYS A 58 -0.99 8.10 -26.69
N THR A 59 -2.17 8.68 -26.74
CA THR A 59 -2.54 9.91 -25.99
C THR A 59 -3.75 9.70 -25.08
N GLU A 60 -4.47 8.59 -25.25
CA GLU A 60 -5.70 8.31 -24.50
C GLU A 60 -5.85 6.83 -24.20
N ILE A 61 -6.17 6.51 -22.94
CA ILE A 61 -6.50 5.17 -22.47
C ILE A 61 -7.85 5.25 -21.74
N ASN A 62 -8.80 4.41 -22.12
CA ASN A 62 -10.11 4.31 -21.49
C ASN A 62 -10.25 2.95 -20.81
N VAL A 63 -10.56 2.96 -19.52
CA VAL A 63 -10.79 1.76 -18.71
C VAL A 63 -12.23 1.76 -18.24
N THR A 64 -12.96 0.69 -18.53
CA THR A 64 -14.36 0.56 -18.11
C THR A 64 -14.56 -0.74 -17.34
N ILE A 65 -15.24 -0.63 -16.19
CA ILE A 65 -15.77 -1.79 -15.46
C ILE A 65 -17.21 -1.95 -15.91
N GLU A 66 -17.45 -2.95 -16.76
CA GLU A 66 -18.76 -3.21 -17.35
C GLU A 66 -19.62 -4.11 -16.44
N PRO A 67 -20.96 -4.17 -16.66
CA PRO A 67 -21.83 -5.12 -15.96
C PRO A 67 -21.31 -6.56 -16.04
N GLY A 68 -21.44 -7.30 -14.94
CA GLY A 68 -20.90 -8.67 -14.83
C GLY A 68 -19.40 -8.72 -14.51
N ASN A 69 -18.81 -7.60 -14.08
CA ASN A 69 -17.37 -7.47 -13.77
C ASN A 69 -16.45 -7.76 -14.97
N VAL A 70 -16.89 -7.39 -16.17
CA VAL A 70 -16.06 -7.39 -17.37
C VAL A 70 -15.19 -6.12 -17.34
N ILE A 71 -13.92 -6.26 -17.66
CA ILE A 71 -13.01 -5.13 -17.86
C ILE A 71 -12.85 -4.88 -19.35
N ALA A 72 -12.98 -3.61 -19.74
CA ALA A 72 -12.63 -3.13 -21.07
C ALA A 72 -11.51 -2.08 -20.94
N VAL A 73 -10.41 -2.27 -21.66
CA VAL A 73 -9.30 -1.33 -21.75
C VAL A 73 -9.08 -1.00 -23.22
N GLN A 74 -9.20 0.27 -23.56
CA GLN A 74 -9.01 0.78 -24.91
C GLN A 74 -7.90 1.82 -24.93
N ASP A 75 -6.93 1.65 -25.82
CA ASP A 75 -5.92 2.65 -26.13
C ASP A 75 -6.10 3.18 -27.57
N ASN A 76 -5.55 4.34 -27.86
CA ASN A 76 -5.47 4.91 -29.19
C ASN A 76 -4.05 4.83 -29.79
N GLY A 77 -3.28 3.82 -29.40
CA GLY A 77 -1.94 3.56 -29.90
C GLY A 77 -1.92 3.05 -31.36
N ARG A 78 -0.80 2.44 -31.78
CA ARG A 78 -0.65 1.92 -33.15
C ARG A 78 -1.50 0.69 -33.48
N GLY A 79 -2.07 0.05 -32.47
CA GLY A 79 -2.69 -1.28 -32.57
C GLY A 79 -1.68 -2.41 -32.69
N ILE A 80 -2.03 -3.59 -32.17
CA ILE A 80 -1.17 -4.78 -32.25
C ILE A 80 -1.00 -5.20 -33.72
N PRO A 81 0.22 -5.61 -34.16
CA PRO A 81 0.42 -6.11 -35.51
C PRO A 81 -0.48 -7.29 -35.84
N VAL A 82 -1.09 -7.27 -37.04
CA VAL A 82 -2.11 -8.27 -37.48
C VAL A 82 -1.53 -9.30 -38.44
N GLU A 83 -0.32 -9.08 -38.95
CA GLU A 83 0.34 -9.95 -39.92
C GLU A 83 0.70 -11.31 -39.29
N ILE A 84 0.96 -12.30 -40.12
CA ILE A 84 1.42 -13.62 -39.70
C ILE A 84 2.84 -13.53 -39.16
N HIS A 85 3.03 -13.99 -37.93
CA HIS A 85 4.34 -13.97 -37.27
C HIS A 85 5.27 -15.04 -37.88
N PRO A 86 6.52 -14.68 -38.28
CA PRO A 86 7.37 -15.56 -39.07
C PRO A 86 7.81 -16.85 -38.36
N LYS A 87 7.85 -16.86 -37.02
CA LYS A 87 8.27 -18.04 -36.24
C LYS A 87 7.10 -18.92 -35.80
N THR A 88 5.95 -18.33 -35.47
CA THR A 88 4.80 -19.07 -34.92
C THR A 88 3.81 -19.49 -36.01
N HIS A 89 3.86 -18.87 -37.20
CA HIS A 89 2.98 -19.10 -38.33
C HIS A 89 1.47 -18.88 -38.04
N ILE A 90 1.17 -18.18 -36.96
CA ILE A 90 -0.15 -17.64 -36.60
C ILE A 90 -0.10 -16.10 -36.62
N SER A 91 -1.23 -15.41 -36.45
CA SER A 91 -1.20 -13.94 -36.40
C SER A 91 -0.33 -13.44 -35.24
N THR A 92 0.32 -12.29 -35.43
CA THR A 92 1.15 -11.69 -34.38
C THR A 92 0.30 -11.39 -33.14
N ALA A 93 -0.93 -10.93 -33.32
CA ALA A 93 -1.87 -10.72 -32.22
C ALA A 93 -2.14 -12.02 -31.45
N GLU A 94 -2.43 -13.13 -32.14
CA GLU A 94 -2.63 -14.44 -31.50
C GLU A 94 -1.37 -14.89 -30.77
N THR A 95 -0.19 -14.67 -31.34
CA THR A 95 1.09 -15.01 -30.71
C THR A 95 1.26 -14.25 -29.37
N VAL A 96 0.95 -12.95 -29.32
CA VAL A 96 1.06 -12.13 -28.10
C VAL A 96 0.15 -12.63 -26.98
N TYR A 97 -1.04 -13.16 -27.31
CA TYR A 97 -2.01 -13.63 -26.32
C TYR A 97 -1.87 -15.10 -25.93
N THR A 98 -1.18 -15.93 -26.74
CA THR A 98 -1.11 -17.39 -26.51
C THR A 98 0.27 -17.92 -26.21
N VAL A 99 1.33 -17.15 -26.50
CA VAL A 99 2.72 -17.58 -26.30
C VAL A 99 3.36 -16.75 -25.19
N LEU A 100 3.90 -17.44 -24.16
CA LEU A 100 4.68 -16.76 -23.11
C LEU A 100 6.01 -16.26 -23.70
N HIS A 101 6.46 -15.12 -23.19
CA HIS A 101 7.69 -14.47 -23.65
C HIS A 101 7.66 -14.08 -25.14
N ALA A 102 6.46 -13.76 -25.65
CA ALA A 102 6.26 -13.18 -26.95
C ALA A 102 5.88 -11.69 -26.83
N GLY A 103 6.67 -10.82 -27.44
CA GLY A 103 6.39 -9.37 -27.41
C GLY A 103 7.36 -8.59 -28.27
N GLY A 104 6.93 -7.45 -28.78
CA GLY A 104 7.73 -6.52 -29.58
C GLY A 104 8.73 -5.68 -28.78
N LYS A 105 8.90 -5.97 -27.46
CA LYS A 105 9.69 -5.17 -26.53
C LYS A 105 11.07 -5.80 -26.21
N PHE A 106 11.40 -6.93 -26.84
CA PHE A 106 12.67 -7.65 -26.71
C PHE A 106 13.67 -7.21 -27.80
N GLY A 107 14.68 -6.41 -27.47
CA GLY A 107 15.82 -6.11 -28.35
C GLY A 107 15.90 -4.68 -28.87
N GLY A 108 17.12 -4.27 -29.25
CA GLY A 108 17.51 -2.88 -29.55
C GLY A 108 16.84 -2.19 -30.74
N ASP A 109 16.21 -2.92 -31.67
CA ASP A 109 15.50 -2.38 -32.84
C ASP A 109 13.97 -2.41 -32.69
N SER A 110 13.46 -2.67 -31.49
CA SER A 110 12.04 -2.90 -31.20
C SER A 110 11.24 -1.63 -31.14
N GLY A 111 11.35 -0.58 -31.73
CA GLY A 111 10.48 0.62 -31.72
C GLY A 111 10.05 1.17 -30.33
N TYR A 112 10.46 0.49 -29.23
CA TYR A 112 10.28 0.90 -27.85
C TYR A 112 11.64 1.13 -27.20
N LYS A 113 11.97 2.38 -26.93
CA LYS A 113 13.22 2.73 -26.23
C LYS A 113 13.20 2.36 -24.75
N VAL A 114 12.01 2.37 -24.16
CA VAL A 114 11.73 2.07 -22.75
C VAL A 114 10.35 1.44 -22.67
N SER A 115 10.19 0.40 -21.87
CA SER A 115 8.87 -0.20 -21.60
C SER A 115 8.75 -0.69 -20.16
N GLY A 116 7.54 -0.72 -19.62
CA GLY A 116 7.21 -1.35 -18.34
C GLY A 116 7.02 -2.88 -18.50
N GLY A 117 6.55 -3.31 -19.65
CA GLY A 117 6.29 -4.71 -20.00
C GLY A 117 7.54 -5.46 -20.46
N LEU A 118 8.42 -5.83 -19.51
CA LEU A 118 9.74 -6.41 -19.77
C LEU A 118 9.74 -7.89 -20.12
N HIS A 119 8.76 -8.64 -19.65
CA HIS A 119 8.76 -10.10 -19.73
C HIS A 119 7.99 -10.66 -20.92
N GLY A 120 7.21 -9.81 -21.64
CA GLY A 120 6.36 -10.25 -22.77
C GLY A 120 5.33 -11.30 -22.35
N VAL A 121 4.80 -11.21 -21.12
CA VAL A 121 3.84 -12.20 -20.59
C VAL A 121 2.52 -11.59 -20.16
N GLY A 122 2.39 -10.27 -19.97
CA GLY A 122 1.20 -9.64 -19.39
C GLY A 122 -0.09 -10.01 -20.11
N ALA A 123 -0.16 -9.79 -21.44
CA ALA A 123 -1.33 -10.10 -22.23
C ALA A 123 -1.69 -11.60 -22.22
N SER A 124 -0.69 -12.48 -22.37
CA SER A 124 -0.89 -13.93 -22.35
C SER A 124 -1.28 -14.45 -20.96
N VAL A 125 -0.77 -13.85 -19.88
CA VAL A 125 -1.17 -14.17 -18.51
C VAL A 125 -2.62 -13.77 -18.26
N VAL A 126 -3.02 -12.54 -18.63
CA VAL A 126 -4.42 -12.10 -18.49
C VAL A 126 -5.35 -13.03 -19.27
N ASN A 127 -5.01 -13.37 -20.53
CA ASN A 127 -5.76 -14.31 -21.33
C ASN A 127 -5.89 -15.69 -20.65
N ALA A 128 -4.78 -16.22 -20.14
CA ALA A 128 -4.78 -17.52 -19.44
C ALA A 128 -5.66 -17.53 -18.18
N LEU A 129 -5.72 -16.42 -17.45
CA LEU A 129 -6.45 -16.28 -16.19
C LEU A 129 -7.88 -15.76 -16.35
N SER A 130 -8.32 -15.56 -17.60
CA SER A 130 -9.67 -15.11 -17.92
C SER A 130 -10.55 -16.29 -18.34
N ALA A 131 -11.84 -16.24 -18.00
CA ALA A 131 -12.85 -17.14 -18.53
C ALA A 131 -12.96 -16.94 -20.04
N TRP A 132 -12.95 -15.67 -20.47
CA TRP A 132 -12.85 -15.29 -21.89
C TRP A 132 -12.11 -13.96 -22.04
N THR A 133 -11.52 -13.77 -23.22
CA THR A 133 -10.87 -12.52 -23.64
C THR A 133 -11.28 -12.22 -25.08
N GLU A 134 -11.65 -10.98 -25.35
CA GLU A 134 -11.94 -10.46 -26.69
C GLU A 134 -11.00 -9.30 -27.00
N VAL A 135 -10.38 -9.34 -28.17
CA VAL A 135 -9.42 -8.33 -28.62
C VAL A 135 -9.89 -7.75 -29.93
N THR A 136 -10.09 -6.44 -29.97
CA THR A 136 -10.39 -5.69 -31.18
C THR A 136 -9.22 -4.76 -31.49
N ILE A 137 -8.71 -4.82 -32.71
CA ILE A 137 -7.54 -4.06 -33.17
C ILE A 137 -7.97 -3.18 -34.32
N GLU A 138 -7.72 -1.88 -34.20
CA GLU A 138 -7.86 -0.91 -35.28
C GLU A 138 -6.48 -0.59 -35.83
N ARG A 139 -6.16 -1.05 -37.04
CA ARG A 139 -4.87 -0.88 -37.67
C ARG A 139 -4.93 -1.01 -39.18
N ASP A 140 -4.08 -0.25 -39.90
CA ASP A 140 -3.91 -0.31 -41.36
C ASP A 140 -5.23 -0.23 -42.16
N GLY A 141 -6.17 0.63 -41.68
CA GLY A 141 -7.46 0.85 -42.30
C GLY A 141 -8.49 -0.24 -42.02
N GLY A 142 -8.19 -1.23 -41.17
CA GLY A 142 -9.08 -2.34 -40.82
C GLY A 142 -9.41 -2.37 -39.33
N ILE A 143 -10.57 -2.98 -39.05
CA ILE A 143 -10.95 -3.43 -37.70
C ILE A 143 -10.84 -4.95 -37.72
N TYR A 144 -10.09 -5.48 -36.79
CA TYR A 144 -9.86 -6.91 -36.61
C TYR A 144 -10.34 -7.35 -35.23
N ASN A 145 -10.95 -8.54 -35.17
CA ASN A 145 -11.43 -9.10 -33.90
C ASN A 145 -10.95 -10.54 -33.74
N MET A 146 -10.70 -10.94 -32.50
CA MET A 146 -10.37 -12.30 -32.10
C MET A 146 -10.85 -12.58 -30.70
N LYS A 147 -11.08 -13.88 -30.39
CA LYS A 147 -11.58 -14.31 -29.08
C LYS A 147 -10.85 -15.52 -28.53
N PHE A 148 -10.83 -15.58 -27.23
CA PHE A 148 -10.19 -16.65 -26.47
C PHE A 148 -11.08 -17.09 -25.32
N GLU A 149 -10.95 -18.35 -24.93
CA GLU A 149 -11.49 -18.91 -23.70
C GLU A 149 -10.39 -19.63 -22.93
N LYS A 150 -10.16 -19.23 -21.67
CA LYS A 150 -9.17 -19.83 -20.78
C LYS A 150 -7.79 -19.97 -21.44
N GLY A 151 -7.38 -18.94 -22.17
CA GLY A 151 -6.10 -18.89 -22.88
C GLY A 151 -6.08 -19.58 -24.26
N LYS A 152 -7.16 -20.24 -24.69
CA LYS A 152 -7.24 -20.92 -25.99
C LYS A 152 -7.99 -20.09 -27.01
N THR A 153 -7.49 -19.99 -28.24
CA THR A 153 -8.15 -19.28 -29.34
C THR A 153 -9.45 -19.98 -29.73
N THR A 154 -10.57 -19.28 -29.57
CA THR A 154 -11.91 -19.75 -30.00
C THR A 154 -12.33 -19.11 -31.32
N GLN A 155 -11.91 -17.88 -31.59
CA GLN A 155 -12.05 -17.22 -32.87
C GLN A 155 -10.69 -16.65 -33.29
N LYS A 156 -10.20 -17.06 -34.45
CA LYS A 156 -8.97 -16.51 -35.04
C LYS A 156 -9.17 -15.05 -35.42
N LEU A 157 -8.07 -14.36 -35.66
CA LEU A 157 -8.08 -12.97 -36.06
C LEU A 157 -8.78 -12.82 -37.40
N GLU A 158 -9.87 -12.08 -37.45
CA GLU A 158 -10.68 -11.81 -38.64
C GLU A 158 -10.88 -10.32 -38.83
N ARG A 159 -10.83 -9.84 -40.07
CA ARG A 159 -11.18 -8.45 -40.39
C ARG A 159 -12.69 -8.31 -40.39
N VAL A 160 -13.22 -7.49 -39.48
CA VAL A 160 -14.66 -7.32 -39.26
C VAL A 160 -15.20 -5.97 -39.75
N GLY A 161 -14.30 -5.04 -40.13
CA GLY A 161 -14.72 -3.71 -40.57
C GLY A 161 -13.56 -2.85 -41.07
N GLU A 162 -13.89 -1.56 -41.29
CA GLU A 162 -12.92 -0.53 -41.67
C GLU A 162 -12.88 0.58 -40.62
N SER A 163 -11.69 1.09 -40.33
CA SER A 163 -11.48 2.22 -39.43
C SER A 163 -10.39 3.13 -39.98
N LYS A 164 -10.55 4.43 -39.72
CA LYS A 164 -9.50 5.43 -39.96
C LYS A 164 -8.65 5.68 -38.68
N LYS A 165 -9.02 5.06 -37.56
CA LYS A 165 -8.34 5.15 -36.29
C LYS A 165 -7.35 4.00 -36.13
N THR A 166 -6.47 4.14 -35.14
CA THR A 166 -5.61 3.06 -34.66
C THR A 166 -5.84 2.87 -33.18
N GLY A 167 -5.60 1.66 -32.67
CA GLY A 167 -5.69 1.34 -31.26
C GLY A 167 -5.98 -0.11 -30.97
N THR A 168 -6.07 -0.44 -29.71
CA THR A 168 -6.42 -1.78 -29.24
C THR A 168 -7.49 -1.68 -28.16
N LEU A 169 -8.56 -2.46 -28.28
CA LEU A 169 -9.55 -2.69 -27.22
C LEU A 169 -9.43 -4.12 -26.76
N VAL A 170 -9.19 -4.30 -25.47
CA VAL A 170 -9.16 -5.61 -24.81
C VAL A 170 -10.30 -5.67 -23.81
N ARG A 171 -11.18 -6.65 -23.98
CA ARG A 171 -12.26 -6.96 -23.04
C ARG A 171 -12.01 -8.34 -22.45
N PHE A 172 -12.09 -8.48 -21.14
CA PHE A 172 -11.91 -9.78 -20.49
C PHE A 172 -12.78 -9.94 -19.25
N LEU A 173 -13.14 -11.17 -18.98
CA LEU A 173 -13.77 -11.60 -17.72
C LEU A 173 -12.82 -12.55 -17.01
N ALA A 174 -12.38 -12.22 -15.81
CA ALA A 174 -11.53 -13.09 -15.01
C ALA A 174 -12.23 -14.44 -14.70
N ASP A 175 -11.45 -15.52 -14.57
CA ASP A 175 -11.99 -16.87 -14.33
C ASP A 175 -12.28 -17.06 -12.82
N ASP A 176 -13.55 -17.29 -12.47
CA ASP A 176 -14.05 -17.52 -11.13
C ASP A 176 -13.50 -18.81 -10.47
N THR A 177 -12.97 -19.73 -11.29
CA THR A 177 -12.30 -20.94 -10.78
C THR A 177 -10.87 -20.68 -10.30
N ILE A 178 -10.32 -19.49 -10.55
CA ILE A 178 -8.94 -19.09 -10.21
C ILE A 178 -8.94 -18.03 -9.11
N PHE A 179 -9.78 -17.00 -9.26
CA PHE A 179 -9.82 -15.86 -8.36
C PHE A 179 -10.83 -16.07 -7.23
N GLU A 180 -10.44 -15.65 -6.02
CA GLU A 180 -11.28 -15.72 -4.81
C GLU A 180 -12.52 -14.80 -4.91
N SER A 181 -12.41 -13.71 -5.68
CA SER A 181 -13.46 -12.74 -5.95
C SER A 181 -13.25 -12.14 -7.32
N LEU A 182 -14.35 -11.84 -8.04
CA LEU A 182 -14.32 -11.11 -9.30
C LEU A 182 -14.71 -9.63 -9.15
N ASN A 183 -14.89 -9.15 -7.92
CA ASN A 183 -15.35 -7.79 -7.68
C ASN A 183 -14.17 -6.81 -7.73
N TYR A 184 -14.16 -5.94 -8.74
CA TYR A 184 -13.19 -4.85 -8.86
C TYR A 184 -13.56 -3.68 -7.94
N GLU A 185 -12.57 -3.15 -7.24
CA GLU A 185 -12.69 -1.95 -6.41
C GLU A 185 -12.33 -0.71 -7.23
N TYR A 186 -13.34 0.12 -7.51
CA TYR A 186 -13.20 1.34 -8.31
C TYR A 186 -12.09 2.25 -7.78
N GLU A 187 -12.05 2.47 -6.47
CA GLU A 187 -11.13 3.38 -5.81
C GLU A 187 -9.66 2.90 -5.93
N VAL A 188 -9.43 1.59 -5.97
CA VAL A 188 -8.11 1.00 -6.17
C VAL A 188 -7.60 1.22 -7.59
N LEU A 189 -8.47 0.98 -8.59
CA LEU A 189 -8.14 1.26 -9.98
C LEU A 189 -7.96 2.77 -10.22
N GLU A 190 -8.88 3.60 -9.72
CA GLU A 190 -8.84 5.05 -9.83
C GLU A 190 -7.49 5.62 -9.42
N LYS A 191 -7.00 5.17 -8.28
CA LYS A 191 -5.73 5.63 -7.76
C LYS A 191 -4.55 5.24 -8.65
N ARG A 192 -4.46 3.97 -9.05
CA ARG A 192 -3.35 3.49 -9.89
C ARG A 192 -3.34 4.20 -11.24
N LEU A 193 -4.49 4.42 -11.83
CA LEU A 193 -4.62 5.12 -13.10
C LEU A 193 -4.23 6.60 -12.97
N ARG A 194 -4.56 7.24 -11.86
CA ARG A 194 -4.12 8.61 -11.53
C ARG A 194 -2.60 8.70 -11.40
N GLU A 195 -1.96 7.75 -10.70
CA GLU A 195 -0.48 7.68 -10.61
C GLU A 195 0.17 7.57 -11.99
N ILE A 196 -0.35 6.69 -12.84
CA ILE A 196 0.15 6.50 -14.21
C ILE A 196 0.02 7.80 -15.03
N ALA A 197 -1.10 8.51 -14.89
CA ALA A 197 -1.30 9.79 -15.58
C ALA A 197 -0.33 10.88 -15.11
N PHE A 198 0.03 10.92 -13.83
CA PHE A 198 1.10 11.82 -13.33
C PHE A 198 2.48 11.46 -13.89
N LEU A 199 2.78 10.15 -14.01
CA LEU A 199 4.07 9.65 -14.49
C LEU A 199 4.22 9.73 -16.02
N THR A 200 3.11 9.92 -16.74
CA THR A 200 3.09 9.98 -18.21
C THR A 200 2.44 11.29 -18.63
N LYS A 201 3.27 12.33 -18.65
CA LYS A 201 2.84 13.71 -18.94
C LYS A 201 1.99 13.79 -20.21
N GLY A 202 0.81 14.42 -20.11
CA GLY A 202 -0.12 14.62 -21.22
C GLY A 202 -0.93 13.39 -21.63
N LEU A 203 -0.72 12.21 -21.03
CA LEU A 203 -1.56 11.04 -21.26
C LEU A 203 -2.91 11.23 -20.54
N LYS A 204 -3.99 11.14 -21.30
CA LYS A 204 -5.35 11.14 -20.77
C LYS A 204 -5.76 9.72 -20.42
N ILE A 205 -6.18 9.49 -19.19
CA ILE A 205 -6.72 8.20 -18.73
C ILE A 205 -8.11 8.44 -18.17
N THR A 206 -9.09 7.64 -18.64
CA THR A 206 -10.46 7.66 -18.14
C THR A 206 -10.77 6.35 -17.45
N LEU A 207 -11.40 6.41 -16.28
CA LEU A 207 -11.98 5.24 -15.59
C LEU A 207 -13.47 5.42 -15.47
N GLU A 208 -14.25 4.43 -15.90
CA GLU A 208 -15.70 4.42 -15.80
C GLU A 208 -16.19 3.11 -15.20
N ASP A 209 -17.08 3.18 -14.22
CA ASP A 209 -17.76 2.02 -13.62
C ASP A 209 -19.24 2.07 -14.02
N THR A 210 -19.61 1.18 -14.91
CA THR A 210 -20.97 1.08 -15.47
C THR A 210 -21.75 -0.12 -14.92
N ARG A 211 -21.25 -0.77 -13.86
CA ARG A 211 -21.92 -1.93 -13.25
C ARG A 211 -23.32 -1.59 -12.72
N ASP A 212 -23.48 -0.41 -12.18
CA ASP A 212 -24.77 0.15 -11.78
C ASP A 212 -25.18 1.28 -12.73
N PRO A 213 -26.13 1.03 -13.65
CA PRO A 213 -26.58 2.05 -14.61
C PRO A 213 -27.19 3.30 -13.97
N GLU A 214 -27.71 3.18 -12.75
CA GLU A 214 -28.31 4.30 -12.02
C GLU A 214 -27.26 5.15 -11.27
N ASN A 215 -26.03 4.60 -11.07
CA ASN A 215 -24.95 5.26 -10.34
C ASN A 215 -23.59 5.07 -11.02
N ILE A 216 -23.46 5.56 -12.24
CA ILE A 216 -22.21 5.49 -13.01
C ILE A 216 -21.15 6.36 -12.33
N LYS A 217 -20.02 5.75 -11.96
CA LYS A 217 -18.85 6.49 -11.48
C LYS A 217 -17.90 6.75 -12.65
N LYS A 218 -17.39 7.97 -12.75
CA LYS A 218 -16.44 8.35 -13.80
C LYS A 218 -15.36 9.26 -13.24
N ALA A 219 -14.11 8.98 -13.61
CA ALA A 219 -12.95 9.82 -13.33
C ALA A 219 -12.10 9.99 -14.59
N GLU A 220 -11.51 11.16 -14.75
CA GLU A 220 -10.62 11.50 -15.85
C GLU A 220 -9.34 12.11 -15.29
N PHE A 221 -8.20 11.67 -15.79
CA PHE A 221 -6.86 12.09 -15.36
C PHE A 221 -6.05 12.52 -16.57
N CYS A 222 -5.53 13.75 -16.54
CA CYS A 222 -4.58 14.27 -17.51
C CYS A 222 -3.76 15.35 -16.82
N TYR A 223 -2.45 15.18 -16.73
CA TYR A 223 -1.58 16.10 -15.99
C TYR A 223 -0.43 16.59 -16.86
N GLU A 224 -0.55 17.81 -17.36
CA GLU A 224 0.49 18.45 -18.16
C GLU A 224 1.75 18.80 -17.34
N GLY A 225 1.59 19.00 -16.03
CA GLY A 225 2.69 19.27 -15.11
C GLY A 225 3.47 18.02 -14.66
N GLY A 226 3.01 16.82 -15.03
CA GLY A 226 3.74 15.58 -14.72
C GLY A 226 4.07 15.40 -13.23
N LEU A 227 5.35 15.17 -12.91
CA LEU A 227 5.81 14.95 -11.53
C LEU A 227 5.65 16.19 -10.64
N ILE A 228 5.68 17.39 -11.19
CA ILE A 228 5.40 18.62 -10.40
C ILE A 228 3.98 18.54 -9.86
N SER A 229 3.00 18.28 -10.73
CA SER A 229 1.60 18.12 -10.34
C SER A 229 1.39 16.95 -9.37
N PHE A 230 2.18 15.90 -9.51
CA PHE A 230 2.11 14.77 -8.57
C PHE A 230 2.55 15.18 -7.15
N VAL A 231 3.67 15.87 -7.01
CA VAL A 231 4.15 16.35 -5.70
C VAL A 231 3.19 17.39 -5.12
N GLU A 232 2.63 18.30 -5.93
CA GLU A 232 1.61 19.25 -5.50
C GLU A 232 0.36 18.54 -4.99
N PHE A 233 -0.09 17.49 -5.68
CA PHE A 233 -1.20 16.65 -5.26
C PHE A 233 -0.92 15.96 -3.92
N LEU A 234 0.26 15.35 -3.73
CA LEU A 234 0.69 14.71 -2.49
C LEU A 234 0.76 15.67 -1.30
N ASN A 235 0.97 16.96 -1.59
CA ASN A 235 1.11 17.99 -0.56
C ASN A 235 -0.09 18.96 -0.51
N LYS A 236 -1.22 18.64 -1.16
CA LYS A 236 -2.40 19.51 -1.19
C LYS A 236 -2.92 19.90 0.20
N ASN A 237 -2.78 18.98 1.17
CA ASN A 237 -3.27 19.11 2.54
C ASN A 237 -2.13 19.34 3.55
N LYS A 238 -0.93 19.78 3.09
CA LYS A 238 0.24 19.99 3.94
C LYS A 238 0.71 21.44 3.80
N GLU A 239 1.16 22.03 4.89
CA GLU A 239 1.78 23.35 4.86
C GLU A 239 3.16 23.25 4.21
N LYS A 240 3.37 24.01 3.12
CA LYS A 240 4.54 23.94 2.26
C LYS A 240 5.59 24.98 2.68
N ILE A 241 6.86 24.59 2.75
CA ILE A 241 7.97 25.52 3.06
C ILE A 241 8.29 26.43 1.86
N HIS A 242 8.08 25.90 0.66
CA HIS A 242 8.23 26.66 -0.59
C HIS A 242 7.08 26.35 -1.55
N PRO A 243 6.58 27.35 -2.32
CA PRO A 243 5.33 27.21 -3.07
C PRO A 243 5.45 26.22 -4.24
N THR A 244 6.56 26.24 -4.97
CA THR A 244 6.76 25.44 -6.18
C THR A 244 7.71 24.28 -5.90
N PRO A 245 7.39 23.04 -6.32
CA PRO A 245 8.32 21.92 -6.24
C PRO A 245 9.63 22.19 -6.99
N ILE A 246 10.74 21.73 -6.44
CA ILE A 246 12.04 21.69 -7.12
C ILE A 246 11.95 20.58 -8.16
N TYR A 247 12.17 20.92 -9.43
CA TYR A 247 12.08 19.97 -10.53
C TYR A 247 13.43 19.79 -11.20
N ILE A 248 13.80 18.54 -11.40
CA ILE A 248 15.06 18.12 -12.01
C ILE A 248 14.73 17.12 -13.10
N GLU A 249 15.21 17.40 -14.32
CA GLU A 249 15.05 16.51 -15.47
C GLU A 249 16.37 16.37 -16.21
N ARG A 250 16.69 15.15 -16.61
CA ARG A 250 17.82 14.87 -17.49
C ARG A 250 17.44 13.81 -18.52
N THR A 251 17.68 14.16 -19.77
CA THR A 251 17.62 13.23 -20.89
C THR A 251 18.99 12.55 -21.07
N GLY A 252 19.02 11.33 -21.61
CA GLY A 252 20.27 10.61 -21.84
C GLY A 252 20.05 9.11 -21.95
N GLU A 253 21.08 8.34 -21.63
CA GLU A 253 21.01 6.88 -21.65
C GLU A 253 20.04 6.32 -20.62
N VAL A 254 20.02 6.93 -19.43
CA VAL A 254 19.03 6.71 -18.38
C VAL A 254 18.33 8.05 -18.13
N PRO A 255 17.18 8.29 -18.74
CA PRO A 255 16.37 9.48 -18.42
C PRO A 255 15.93 9.43 -16.96
N VAL A 256 16.08 10.57 -16.27
CA VAL A 256 15.73 10.73 -14.86
C VAL A 256 14.88 11.99 -14.71
N GLU A 257 13.81 11.88 -13.97
CA GLU A 257 12.89 12.97 -13.64
C GLU A 257 12.59 12.93 -12.15
N ILE A 258 12.76 14.07 -11.47
CA ILE A 258 12.60 14.16 -10.02
C ILE A 258 11.86 15.44 -9.68
N ALA A 259 10.86 15.36 -8.82
CA ALA A 259 10.22 16.51 -8.20
C ALA A 259 10.32 16.41 -6.68
N ILE A 260 10.66 17.54 -6.03
CA ILE A 260 10.91 17.60 -4.58
C ILE A 260 10.18 18.80 -3.99
N GLN A 261 9.49 18.64 -2.88
CA GLN A 261 8.96 19.74 -2.09
C GLN A 261 9.10 19.47 -0.60
N TYR A 262 9.44 20.49 0.16
CA TYR A 262 9.51 20.41 1.62
C TYR A 262 8.25 21.01 2.24
N THR A 263 7.80 20.35 3.31
CA THR A 263 6.64 20.73 4.11
C THR A 263 7.04 20.89 5.58
N THR A 264 6.17 21.48 6.39
CA THR A 264 6.39 21.59 7.85
C THR A 264 6.24 20.27 8.57
N ALA A 265 5.70 19.23 7.93
CA ALA A 265 5.57 17.88 8.47
C ALA A 265 6.94 17.26 8.86
N TYR A 266 6.90 16.18 9.65
CA TYR A 266 8.12 15.51 10.15
C TYR A 266 8.43 14.21 9.41
N ASN A 267 7.54 13.77 8.51
CA ASN A 267 7.65 12.49 7.82
C ASN A 267 8.47 12.60 6.53
N GLU A 268 9.17 11.51 6.18
CA GLU A 268 9.82 11.31 4.89
C GLU A 268 8.84 10.61 3.95
N ASN A 269 8.49 11.25 2.82
CA ASN A 269 7.60 10.69 1.78
C ASN A 269 8.35 10.70 0.45
N ILE A 270 9.00 9.60 0.11
CA ILE A 270 9.73 9.44 -1.15
C ILE A 270 9.12 8.28 -1.92
N TYR A 271 8.61 8.58 -3.12
CA TYR A 271 8.01 7.61 -4.04
C TYR A 271 8.97 7.40 -5.21
N THR A 272 9.20 6.15 -5.56
CA THR A 272 10.20 5.80 -6.58
C THR A 272 9.60 4.93 -7.66
N PHE A 273 9.94 5.24 -8.92
CA PHE A 273 9.40 4.59 -10.09
C PHE A 273 10.49 4.24 -11.09
N VAL A 274 10.35 3.08 -11.72
CA VAL A 274 11.19 2.62 -12.84
C VAL A 274 10.26 2.24 -13.98
N ASN A 275 10.36 2.92 -15.12
CA ASN A 275 9.48 2.69 -16.28
C ASN A 275 7.99 2.73 -15.88
N ASN A 276 7.60 3.70 -15.04
CA ASN A 276 6.27 3.89 -14.45
C ASN A 276 5.83 2.78 -13.46
N ILE A 277 6.68 1.81 -13.14
CA ILE A 277 6.42 0.79 -12.12
C ILE A 277 6.84 1.33 -10.76
N ASN A 278 5.96 1.25 -9.77
CA ASN A 278 6.25 1.67 -8.40
C ASN A 278 7.20 0.68 -7.72
N THR A 279 8.40 1.16 -7.35
CA THR A 279 9.39 0.37 -6.62
C THR A 279 9.27 0.66 -5.12
N VAL A 280 8.31 0.01 -4.46
CA VAL A 280 7.98 0.29 -3.05
C VAL A 280 9.15 0.06 -2.07
N GLU A 281 10.08 -0.82 -2.42
CA GLU A 281 11.31 -1.07 -1.66
C GLU A 281 12.50 -0.23 -2.14
N GLY A 282 12.26 0.68 -3.11
CA GLY A 282 13.28 1.56 -3.68
C GLY A 282 14.28 0.82 -4.57
N GLY A 283 15.56 0.94 -4.25
CA GLY A 283 16.67 0.38 -5.00
C GLY A 283 17.74 1.43 -5.33
N THR A 284 18.54 1.15 -6.34
CA THR A 284 19.74 1.93 -6.70
C THR A 284 19.45 3.40 -7.02
N HIS A 285 18.33 3.71 -7.67
CA HIS A 285 17.91 5.10 -7.95
C HIS A 285 17.58 5.87 -6.67
N LEU A 286 16.90 5.25 -5.68
CA LEU A 286 16.64 5.84 -4.38
C LEU A 286 17.94 6.07 -3.61
N GLU A 287 18.88 5.11 -3.65
CA GLU A 287 20.18 5.28 -2.99
C GLU A 287 20.96 6.46 -3.58
N GLY A 288 21.03 6.56 -4.90
CA GLY A 288 21.67 7.67 -5.61
C GLY A 288 21.08 9.02 -5.21
N PHE A 289 19.76 9.10 -5.16
CA PHE A 289 19.02 10.29 -4.73
C PHE A 289 19.34 10.68 -3.27
N LYS A 290 19.22 9.73 -2.33
CA LYS A 290 19.50 9.98 -0.90
C LYS A 290 20.94 10.40 -0.63
N ARG A 291 21.91 9.80 -1.33
CA ARG A 291 23.34 10.18 -1.24
C ARG A 291 23.57 11.59 -1.73
N ALA A 292 22.99 11.94 -2.90
CA ALA A 292 23.11 13.28 -3.47
C ALA A 292 22.51 14.35 -2.58
N LEU A 293 21.28 14.15 -2.07
CA LEU A 293 20.66 15.09 -1.14
C LEU A 293 21.57 15.37 0.05
N THR A 294 22.09 14.30 0.69
CA THR A 294 22.94 14.44 1.87
C THR A 294 24.20 15.22 1.56
N LYS A 295 24.82 14.97 0.42
CA LYS A 295 26.03 15.67 0.01
C LYS A 295 25.75 17.15 -0.27
N VAL A 296 24.81 17.45 -1.16
CA VAL A 296 24.57 18.81 -1.65
C VAL A 296 24.13 19.75 -0.53
N PHE A 297 23.20 19.31 0.33
CA PHE A 297 22.75 20.14 1.45
C PHE A 297 23.86 20.41 2.48
N ASN A 298 24.74 19.44 2.74
CA ASN A 298 25.88 19.66 3.62
C ASN A 298 26.90 20.62 3.00
N ASP A 299 27.22 20.44 1.71
CA ASP A 299 28.18 21.30 0.99
C ASP A 299 27.67 22.75 0.98
N TYR A 300 26.39 22.98 0.65
CA TYR A 300 25.77 24.29 0.65
C TYR A 300 25.72 24.91 2.07
N ALA A 301 25.31 24.12 3.08
CA ALA A 301 25.23 24.61 4.46
C ALA A 301 26.60 25.03 5.01
N ARG A 302 27.68 24.35 4.60
CA ARG A 302 29.07 24.70 4.94
C ARG A 302 29.53 25.97 4.23
N SER A 303 29.37 26.04 2.91
CA SER A 303 29.82 27.18 2.11
C SER A 303 29.16 28.49 2.52
N HIS A 304 27.90 28.43 2.98
CA HIS A 304 27.13 29.59 3.43
C HIS A 304 27.13 29.80 4.97
N ASN A 305 27.99 29.08 5.73
CA ASN A 305 28.10 29.19 7.18
C ASN A 305 26.80 28.94 7.96
N ILE A 306 25.84 28.18 7.41
CA ILE A 306 24.62 27.77 8.11
C ILE A 306 24.96 26.74 9.19
N ILE A 307 25.93 25.87 8.89
CA ILE A 307 26.55 24.96 9.86
C ILE A 307 27.99 25.43 10.09
N LYS A 308 28.35 25.66 11.35
CA LYS A 308 29.70 26.09 11.74
C LYS A 308 30.72 24.98 11.56
N GLU A 309 32.00 25.31 11.33
CA GLU A 309 33.07 24.33 11.11
C GLU A 309 33.17 23.26 12.22
N LYS A 310 32.90 23.62 13.48
CA LYS A 310 32.95 22.72 14.64
C LYS A 310 31.69 21.85 14.82
N GLU A 311 30.62 22.15 14.12
CA GLU A 311 29.38 21.38 14.19
C GLU A 311 29.45 20.15 13.26
N ALA A 312 28.81 19.04 13.65
CA ALA A 312 28.73 17.85 12.81
C ALA A 312 27.89 18.13 11.55
N ASN A 313 28.13 17.37 10.49
CA ASN A 313 27.30 17.40 9.30
C ASN A 313 25.89 16.90 9.62
N LEU A 314 24.89 17.42 8.87
CA LEU A 314 23.53 16.89 8.87
C LEU A 314 23.54 15.46 8.38
N GLN A 315 22.81 14.61 9.05
CA GLN A 315 22.60 13.23 8.59
C GLN A 315 21.50 13.19 7.54
N GLY A 316 21.46 12.10 6.77
CA GLY A 316 20.45 11.94 5.72
C GLY A 316 19.02 12.06 6.25
N GLU A 317 18.74 11.53 7.44
CA GLU A 317 17.43 11.63 8.10
C GLU A 317 17.05 13.08 8.46
N ASP A 318 18.01 13.91 8.87
CA ASP A 318 17.77 15.33 9.17
C ASP A 318 17.33 16.10 7.91
N ILE A 319 17.97 15.76 6.78
CA ILE A 319 17.71 16.40 5.47
C ILE A 319 16.38 15.93 4.87
N ARG A 320 15.98 14.70 5.17
CA ARG A 320 14.75 14.14 4.62
C ARG A 320 13.51 14.36 5.50
N GLU A 321 13.66 15.00 6.67
CA GLU A 321 12.50 15.38 7.49
C GLU A 321 11.60 16.38 6.74
N GLY A 322 10.33 16.03 6.53
CA GLY A 322 9.34 16.85 5.84
C GLY A 322 9.46 16.88 4.32
N ILE A 323 10.32 16.06 3.73
CA ILE A 323 10.43 15.93 2.27
C ILE A 323 9.24 15.17 1.69
N THR A 324 8.72 15.65 0.57
CA THR A 324 7.92 14.87 -0.38
C THR A 324 8.68 14.87 -1.71
N ALA A 325 9.03 13.69 -2.20
CA ALA A 325 9.76 13.55 -3.46
C ALA A 325 9.21 12.41 -4.31
N VAL A 326 9.21 12.61 -5.62
CA VAL A 326 8.94 11.57 -6.61
C VAL A 326 10.18 11.44 -7.48
N VAL A 327 10.73 10.23 -7.55
CA VAL A 327 11.93 9.89 -8.33
C VAL A 327 11.53 8.89 -9.41
N SER A 328 11.58 9.28 -10.67
CA SER A 328 11.25 8.44 -11.82
C SER A 328 12.48 8.27 -12.71
N VAL A 329 12.82 7.03 -13.02
CA VAL A 329 13.90 6.70 -13.94
C VAL A 329 13.37 5.83 -15.07
N LYS A 330 13.96 6.00 -16.27
CA LYS A 330 13.66 5.19 -17.44
C LYS A 330 14.89 4.35 -17.76
N VAL A 331 14.79 3.04 -17.60
CA VAL A 331 15.91 2.09 -17.79
C VAL A 331 15.53 1.13 -18.92
N LYS A 332 16.44 0.94 -19.88
CA LYS A 332 16.18 0.05 -21.04
C LYS A 332 16.04 -1.41 -20.61
N GLU A 333 16.93 -1.87 -19.76
CA GLU A 333 16.96 -3.25 -19.24
C GLU A 333 16.98 -3.23 -17.71
N PRO A 334 15.85 -2.94 -17.05
CA PRO A 334 15.82 -2.88 -15.60
C PRO A 334 15.92 -4.28 -14.99
N GLN A 335 16.78 -4.39 -14.00
CA GLN A 335 16.97 -5.59 -13.19
C GLN A 335 16.26 -5.39 -11.86
N PHE A 336 15.23 -6.17 -11.60
CA PHE A 336 14.47 -6.10 -10.35
C PHE A 336 14.83 -7.27 -9.43
N GLU A 337 14.82 -7.01 -8.13
CA GLU A 337 14.84 -8.07 -7.14
C GLU A 337 13.43 -8.70 -7.06
N GLY A 338 13.23 -9.83 -7.76
CA GLY A 338 11.98 -10.59 -7.77
C GLY A 338 10.93 -10.17 -8.82
N GLN A 339 9.94 -11.02 -9.01
CA GLN A 339 8.88 -10.89 -10.03
C GLN A 339 7.94 -9.70 -9.76
N THR A 340 7.77 -9.31 -8.51
CA THR A 340 6.88 -8.20 -8.10
C THR A 340 7.47 -6.81 -8.40
N LYS A 341 8.70 -6.74 -8.93
CA LYS A 341 9.39 -5.52 -9.38
C LYS A 341 9.49 -4.42 -8.30
N THR A 342 9.58 -4.81 -7.03
CA THR A 342 9.52 -3.88 -5.88
C THR A 342 10.81 -3.11 -5.66
N LYS A 343 11.96 -3.59 -6.16
CA LYS A 343 13.27 -2.99 -5.93
C LYS A 343 14.16 -3.07 -7.17
N LEU A 344 14.78 -1.94 -7.55
CA LEU A 344 15.72 -1.86 -8.68
C LEU A 344 17.13 -2.28 -8.25
N GLY A 345 17.74 -3.17 -9.03
CA GLY A 345 19.09 -3.71 -8.79
C GLY A 345 20.21 -3.11 -9.64
N ASN A 346 19.91 -2.41 -10.73
CA ASN A 346 20.90 -1.83 -11.67
C ASN A 346 21.90 -0.91 -10.96
N SER A 347 23.13 -1.34 -10.74
CA SER A 347 24.15 -0.61 -9.96
C SER A 347 24.57 0.73 -10.59
N GLU A 348 24.61 0.81 -11.93
CA GLU A 348 24.96 2.00 -12.70
C GLU A 348 24.01 3.18 -12.46
N VAL A 349 22.74 2.89 -12.17
CA VAL A 349 21.71 3.92 -11.94
C VAL A 349 22.01 4.77 -10.71
N THR A 350 22.66 4.19 -9.69
CA THR A 350 23.06 4.95 -8.48
C THR A 350 23.94 6.15 -8.85
N GLY A 351 24.97 5.91 -9.66
CA GLY A 351 25.90 6.97 -10.06
C GLY A 351 25.27 8.03 -10.95
N VAL A 352 24.42 7.60 -11.89
CA VAL A 352 23.71 8.52 -12.81
C VAL A 352 22.79 9.46 -12.03
N VAL A 353 21.94 8.93 -11.15
CA VAL A 353 21.02 9.73 -10.33
C VAL A 353 21.78 10.63 -9.37
N GLN A 354 22.83 10.10 -8.73
CA GLN A 354 23.63 10.88 -7.78
C GLN A 354 24.31 12.08 -8.45
N SER A 355 24.96 11.89 -9.61
CA SER A 355 25.64 12.98 -10.33
C SER A 355 24.64 14.05 -10.74
N MET A 356 23.55 13.63 -11.36
CA MET A 356 22.53 14.55 -11.85
C MET A 356 21.91 15.41 -10.73
N VAL A 357 21.54 14.78 -9.62
CA VAL A 357 20.96 15.50 -8.47
C VAL A 357 21.99 16.42 -7.84
N ASN A 358 23.27 16.00 -7.74
CA ASN A 358 24.33 16.86 -7.25
C ASN A 358 24.43 18.16 -8.05
N ASP A 359 24.48 18.06 -9.38
CA ASP A 359 24.67 19.23 -10.25
C ASP A 359 23.43 20.13 -10.25
N ALA A 360 22.25 19.55 -10.47
CA ALA A 360 21.03 20.33 -10.63
C ALA A 360 20.54 20.96 -9.29
N LEU A 361 20.63 20.19 -8.19
CA LEU A 361 20.21 20.71 -6.88
C LEU A 361 21.19 21.76 -6.36
N ALA A 362 22.50 21.60 -6.55
CA ALA A 362 23.47 22.63 -6.17
C ALA A 362 23.19 23.96 -6.91
N THR A 363 22.96 23.90 -8.22
CA THR A 363 22.57 25.06 -9.01
C THR A 363 21.28 25.69 -8.48
N PHE A 364 20.25 24.87 -8.24
CA PHE A 364 18.98 25.36 -7.72
C PHE A 364 19.13 26.09 -6.38
N LEU A 365 19.91 25.57 -5.44
CA LEU A 365 20.13 26.17 -4.13
C LEU A 365 20.83 27.52 -4.23
N GLU A 366 21.82 27.67 -5.13
CA GLU A 366 22.50 28.94 -5.39
C GLU A 366 21.57 29.97 -6.04
N GLU A 367 20.71 29.56 -6.96
CA GLU A 367 19.74 30.42 -7.62
C GLU A 367 18.57 30.83 -6.70
N ASN A 368 18.26 30.02 -5.68
CA ASN A 368 17.12 30.20 -4.79
C ASN A 368 17.53 30.26 -3.30
N PRO A 369 18.35 31.24 -2.87
CA PRO A 369 18.93 31.27 -1.52
C PRO A 369 17.88 31.37 -0.41
N LYS A 370 16.73 31.99 -0.66
CA LYS A 370 15.63 32.06 0.32
C LYS A 370 15.01 30.70 0.59
N VAL A 371 14.78 29.91 -0.47
CA VAL A 371 14.26 28.54 -0.38
C VAL A 371 15.29 27.63 0.27
N ALA A 372 16.55 27.72 -0.16
CA ALA A 372 17.67 26.96 0.43
C ALA A 372 17.79 27.20 1.94
N LYS A 373 17.72 28.47 2.38
CA LYS A 373 17.77 28.84 3.79
C LYS A 373 16.60 28.24 4.56
N ALA A 374 15.36 28.36 4.06
CA ALA A 374 14.17 27.84 4.74
C ALA A 374 14.24 26.30 4.91
N ILE A 375 14.66 25.59 3.89
CA ILE A 375 14.85 24.13 3.95
C ILE A 375 15.95 23.78 4.96
N LEU A 376 17.09 24.45 4.91
CA LEU A 376 18.21 24.15 5.81
C LEU A 376 17.92 24.50 7.27
N GLU A 377 17.17 25.56 7.55
CA GLU A 377 16.70 25.87 8.91
C GLU A 377 15.87 24.73 9.48
N LYS A 378 15.00 24.11 8.66
CA LYS A 378 14.28 22.90 9.06
C LYS A 378 15.22 21.73 9.30
N CYS A 379 16.17 21.45 8.41
CA CYS A 379 17.14 20.37 8.55
C CYS A 379 18.01 20.51 9.83
N VAL A 380 18.47 21.71 10.12
CA VAL A 380 19.23 22.02 11.35
C VAL A 380 18.35 21.82 12.60
N SER A 381 17.07 22.23 12.50
CA SER A 381 16.12 21.99 13.59
C SER A 381 15.85 20.50 13.81
N ALA A 382 15.75 19.70 12.74
CA ALA A 382 15.65 18.24 12.79
C ALA A 382 16.88 17.61 13.44
N SER A 383 18.08 18.02 13.05
CA SER A 383 19.34 17.53 13.63
C SER A 383 19.42 17.77 15.14
N ARG A 384 19.05 18.99 15.60
CA ARG A 384 19.01 19.31 17.03
C ARG A 384 17.99 18.45 17.79
N ALA A 385 16.82 18.22 17.21
CA ALA A 385 15.80 17.36 17.80
C ALA A 385 16.27 15.90 17.90
N ARG A 386 16.92 15.39 16.86
CA ARG A 386 17.50 14.04 16.83
C ARG A 386 18.57 13.87 17.90
N GLU A 387 19.47 14.85 18.05
CA GLU A 387 20.47 14.81 19.11
C GLU A 387 19.86 14.84 20.51
N ALA A 388 18.82 15.66 20.71
CA ALA A 388 18.08 15.70 21.97
C ALA A 388 17.39 14.35 22.24
N ALA A 389 16.77 13.75 21.24
CA ALA A 389 16.16 12.42 21.33
C ALA A 389 17.20 11.34 21.65
N ARG A 390 18.39 11.38 21.03
CA ARG A 390 19.49 10.45 21.34
C ARG A 390 19.95 10.57 22.80
N LYS A 391 20.14 11.79 23.27
CA LYS A 391 20.51 12.02 24.69
C LYS A 391 19.43 11.53 25.64
N ALA A 392 18.16 11.77 25.34
CA ALA A 392 17.05 11.26 26.16
C ALA A 392 17.02 9.72 26.16
N ARG A 393 17.25 9.08 25.02
CA ARG A 393 17.34 7.62 24.87
C ARG A 393 18.51 7.03 25.69
N GLU A 394 19.68 7.65 25.64
CA GLU A 394 20.85 7.23 26.43
C GLU A 394 20.59 7.33 27.93
N LEU A 395 19.89 8.38 28.39
CA LEU A 395 19.49 8.55 29.78
C LEU A 395 18.50 7.46 30.23
N VAL A 396 17.50 7.12 29.37
CA VAL A 396 16.57 6.02 29.64
C VAL A 396 17.29 4.68 29.67
N ARG A 397 18.22 4.43 28.73
CA ARG A 397 19.06 3.22 28.73
C ARG A 397 19.96 3.09 29.96
N LYS A 398 20.56 4.18 30.39
CA LYS A 398 21.38 4.19 31.64
C LYS A 398 20.52 3.91 32.86
N LYS A 399 19.32 4.45 32.95
CA LYS A 399 18.34 4.11 34.00
C LYS A 399 17.91 2.65 33.95
N ALA A 400 17.62 2.12 32.75
CA ALA A 400 17.23 0.72 32.56
C ALA A 400 18.37 -0.28 32.81
N SER A 401 19.64 0.12 32.69
CA SER A 401 20.78 -0.75 32.97
C SER A 401 21.17 -0.77 34.47
N THR A 402 20.67 0.18 35.24
CA THR A 402 20.89 0.26 36.70
C THR A 402 19.74 -0.38 37.50
N GLU A 403 18.55 -0.43 36.90
CA GLU A 403 17.42 -1.21 37.38
C GLU A 403 17.28 -2.38 36.41
N THR A 404 17.47 -3.63 36.88
CA THR A 404 17.26 -4.89 36.16
C THR A 404 16.23 -4.71 35.07
N ALA A 405 16.49 -5.12 33.82
CA ALA A 405 15.67 -4.93 32.63
C ALA A 405 14.19 -5.28 32.85
N THR A 406 13.45 -4.40 33.52
CA THR A 406 12.06 -4.57 33.85
C THR A 406 11.24 -4.06 32.68
N LEU A 407 10.49 -4.99 32.10
CA LEU A 407 9.36 -4.69 31.23
C LEU A 407 8.49 -3.60 31.85
N PRO A 408 7.73 -2.80 31.05
CA PRO A 408 6.86 -1.77 31.58
C PRO A 408 6.05 -2.31 32.75
N GLY A 409 6.11 -1.67 33.91
CA GLY A 409 5.48 -2.17 35.15
C GLY A 409 3.99 -2.48 35.08
N LYS A 410 3.33 -2.07 33.99
CA LYS A 410 1.92 -2.39 33.69
C LYS A 410 1.74 -3.56 32.72
N LEU A 411 2.81 -4.01 32.04
CA LEU A 411 2.71 -5.15 31.13
C LEU A 411 2.56 -6.46 31.94
N ALA A 412 1.44 -7.13 31.74
CA ALA A 412 1.29 -8.52 32.18
C ALA A 412 1.77 -9.44 31.06
N ASP A 413 3.04 -9.84 31.11
CA ASP A 413 3.69 -10.65 30.08
C ASP A 413 3.18 -12.09 30.07
N CYS A 414 3.40 -12.81 28.97
CA CYS A 414 3.12 -14.25 28.85
C CYS A 414 4.37 -15.08 29.17
N SER A 415 4.18 -16.38 29.41
CA SER A 415 5.26 -17.28 29.80
C SER A 415 6.06 -17.84 28.61
N SER A 416 5.44 -18.00 27.43
CA SER A 416 6.12 -18.39 26.20
C SER A 416 7.08 -17.30 25.73
N LYS A 417 8.18 -17.70 25.12
CA LYS A 417 9.19 -16.82 24.51
C LYS A 417 9.27 -16.99 23.00
N ASN A 418 8.41 -17.83 22.42
CA ASN A 418 8.31 -17.96 20.97
C ASN A 418 7.40 -16.86 20.40
N PRO A 419 7.94 -15.88 19.63
CA PRO A 419 7.13 -14.77 19.11
C PRO A 419 5.97 -15.24 18.23
N GLU A 420 6.12 -16.33 17.47
CA GLU A 420 5.07 -16.85 16.58
C GLU A 420 3.81 -17.28 17.33
N GLU A 421 3.96 -17.76 18.56
CA GLU A 421 2.86 -18.19 19.41
C GLU A 421 2.31 -17.02 20.26
N CYS A 422 3.16 -16.04 20.56
CA CYS A 422 2.83 -14.96 21.51
C CYS A 422 2.04 -13.84 20.85
N GLU A 423 1.12 -13.29 21.62
CA GLU A 423 0.34 -12.12 21.22
C GLU A 423 0.21 -11.13 22.38
N VAL A 424 0.22 -9.82 22.05
CA VAL A 424 0.02 -8.76 23.03
C VAL A 424 -1.27 -7.99 22.71
N TYR A 425 -2.13 -7.88 23.71
CA TYR A 425 -3.29 -7.00 23.67
C TYR A 425 -2.94 -5.64 24.24
N ILE A 426 -3.08 -4.60 23.44
CA ILE A 426 -3.01 -3.21 23.87
C ILE A 426 -4.43 -2.79 24.20
N VAL A 427 -4.72 -2.59 25.50
CA VAL A 427 -6.08 -2.44 26.03
C VAL A 427 -6.30 -1.03 26.52
N GLU A 428 -7.46 -0.45 26.23
CA GLU A 428 -7.86 0.85 26.73
C GLU A 428 -8.21 0.78 28.22
N GLY A 429 -7.46 1.54 29.04
CA GLY A 429 -7.72 1.73 30.45
C GLY A 429 -7.35 0.56 31.38
N ASP A 430 -7.30 0.85 32.65
CA ASP A 430 -6.96 -0.13 33.69
C ASP A 430 -8.13 -1.07 34.02
N SER A 431 -9.38 -0.64 33.82
CA SER A 431 -10.58 -1.46 34.08
C SER A 431 -10.65 -2.65 33.13
N ALA A 432 -10.70 -2.38 31.83
CA ALA A 432 -10.67 -3.43 30.80
C ALA A 432 -9.37 -4.24 30.86
N GLY A 433 -8.23 -3.59 31.15
CA GLY A 433 -6.96 -4.27 31.39
C GLY A 433 -6.99 -5.25 32.57
N GLY A 434 -7.77 -4.97 33.61
CA GLY A 434 -7.99 -5.86 34.75
C GLY A 434 -8.73 -7.13 34.37
N SER A 435 -9.87 -7.01 33.69
CA SER A 435 -10.66 -8.14 33.17
C SER A 435 -9.84 -8.97 32.17
N ALA A 436 -9.12 -8.31 31.23
CA ALA A 436 -8.27 -8.98 30.26
C ALA A 436 -7.12 -9.77 30.92
N LYS A 437 -6.47 -9.22 31.96
CA LYS A 437 -5.41 -9.91 32.73
C LYS A 437 -5.91 -11.17 33.43
N GLN A 438 -7.15 -11.18 33.89
CA GLN A 438 -7.78 -12.34 34.54
C GLN A 438 -8.25 -13.38 33.53
N GLY A 439 -8.86 -12.95 32.41
CA GLY A 439 -9.45 -13.83 31.39
C GLY A 439 -8.44 -14.43 30.42
N ARG A 440 -7.23 -13.89 30.28
CA ARG A 440 -6.25 -14.32 29.27
C ARG A 440 -5.68 -15.71 29.48
N ASP A 441 -5.20 -16.33 28.42
CA ASP A 441 -4.26 -17.44 28.53
C ASP A 441 -2.85 -16.91 28.80
N ARG A 442 -2.35 -17.15 30.04
CA ARG A 442 -1.05 -16.68 30.51
C ARG A 442 0.13 -17.31 29.76
N LYS A 443 -0.08 -18.38 29.03
CA LYS A 443 0.98 -19.06 28.30
C LYS A 443 1.47 -18.21 27.12
N PHE A 444 0.55 -17.64 26.35
CA PHE A 444 0.90 -16.93 25.09
C PHE A 444 0.31 -15.52 24.96
N GLN A 445 -0.61 -15.11 25.84
CA GLN A 445 -1.23 -13.79 25.77
C GLN A 445 -0.63 -12.83 26.82
N ALA A 446 -0.14 -11.68 26.34
CA ALA A 446 0.28 -10.56 27.16
C ALA A 446 -0.74 -9.42 27.12
N ILE A 447 -0.89 -8.67 28.21
CA ILE A 447 -1.80 -7.52 28.32
C ILE A 447 -1.03 -6.27 28.68
N LEU A 448 -1.16 -5.24 27.86
CA LEU A 448 -0.62 -3.91 28.07
C LEU A 448 -1.77 -2.89 28.18
N PRO A 449 -2.20 -2.49 29.37
CA PRO A 449 -3.19 -1.43 29.52
C PRO A 449 -2.56 -0.06 29.24
N LEU A 450 -3.27 0.76 28.46
CA LEU A 450 -2.93 2.16 28.21
C LEU A 450 -3.73 3.04 29.16
N TRP A 451 -3.15 4.17 29.57
CA TRP A 451 -3.86 5.15 30.38
C TRP A 451 -4.03 6.47 29.64
N GLY A 452 -5.25 6.69 29.20
CA GLY A 452 -5.66 7.90 28.49
C GLY A 452 -5.10 8.00 27.07
N LYS A 453 -5.48 9.05 26.37
CA LYS A 453 -5.14 9.28 24.97
C LYS A 453 -3.63 9.38 24.77
N MET A 454 -3.14 8.72 23.73
CA MET A 454 -1.74 8.73 23.34
C MET A 454 -1.37 10.03 22.62
N LEU A 455 -0.07 10.28 22.48
CA LEU A 455 0.45 11.38 21.68
C LEU A 455 0.07 11.17 20.21
N ASN A 456 -0.51 12.19 19.59
CA ASN A 456 -0.66 12.21 18.14
C ASN A 456 0.71 12.42 17.47
N VAL A 457 1.28 11.35 16.94
CA VAL A 457 2.63 11.36 16.36
C VAL A 457 2.68 12.06 14.99
N GLU A 458 1.55 12.28 14.33
CA GLU A 458 1.46 13.06 13.09
C GLU A 458 1.89 14.52 13.32
N LYS A 459 1.57 15.06 14.52
CA LYS A 459 1.86 16.43 14.95
C LYS A 459 3.08 16.56 15.84
N ALA A 460 3.82 15.46 16.08
CA ALA A 460 4.89 15.45 17.07
C ALA A 460 6.24 15.16 16.42
N ARG A 461 7.26 15.89 16.89
CA ARG A 461 8.65 15.62 16.51
C ARG A 461 9.16 14.36 17.19
N ALA A 462 10.16 13.72 16.58
CA ALA A 462 10.73 12.46 17.04
C ALA A 462 11.23 12.52 18.50
N ASP A 463 11.82 13.65 18.94
CA ASP A 463 12.29 13.82 20.31
C ASP A 463 11.17 13.70 21.37
N LYS A 464 9.98 14.22 21.05
CA LYS A 464 8.80 14.08 21.93
C LYS A 464 8.24 12.67 21.95
N ILE A 465 8.41 11.92 20.87
CA ILE A 465 7.93 10.53 20.76
C ILE A 465 8.78 9.60 21.62
N TYR A 466 10.12 9.72 21.53
CA TYR A 466 11.03 8.92 22.35
C TYR A 466 10.96 9.24 23.85
N GLY A 467 10.59 10.47 24.21
CA GLY A 467 10.41 10.89 25.60
C GLY A 467 8.98 10.67 26.14
N ASN A 468 8.08 10.11 25.37
CA ASN A 468 6.68 10.03 25.76
C ASN A 468 6.36 8.81 26.65
N ASP A 469 5.94 9.08 27.88
CA ASP A 469 5.68 8.04 28.90
C ASP A 469 4.53 7.07 28.50
N LYS A 470 3.64 7.47 27.57
CA LYS A 470 2.53 6.63 27.11
C LYS A 470 2.92 5.76 25.92
N LEU A 471 3.84 6.21 25.06
CA LEU A 471 4.35 5.45 23.91
C LEU A 471 5.45 4.46 24.31
N ASN A 472 6.30 4.82 25.26
CA ASN A 472 7.42 3.99 25.72
C ASN A 472 6.99 2.57 26.13
N PRO A 473 5.90 2.35 26.88
CA PRO A 473 5.44 0.99 27.18
C PRO A 473 5.12 0.15 25.95
N VAL A 474 4.54 0.76 24.91
CA VAL A 474 4.23 0.07 23.63
C VAL A 474 5.52 -0.30 22.90
N ILE A 475 6.47 0.64 22.81
CA ILE A 475 7.78 0.43 22.17
C ILE A 475 8.54 -0.72 22.85
N LEU A 476 8.59 -0.69 24.18
CA LEU A 476 9.28 -1.71 24.98
C LEU A 476 8.57 -3.08 24.93
N ALA A 477 7.24 -3.10 24.90
CA ALA A 477 6.47 -4.33 24.79
C ALA A 477 6.72 -5.00 23.43
N VAL A 478 6.61 -4.25 22.32
CA VAL A 478 6.87 -4.80 20.97
C VAL A 478 8.33 -5.27 20.83
N GLY A 479 9.29 -4.55 21.41
CA GLY A 479 10.69 -4.96 21.51
C GLY A 479 11.53 -4.75 20.25
N ALA A 480 10.93 -4.29 19.16
CA ALA A 480 11.56 -4.15 17.84
C ALA A 480 12.21 -2.78 17.57
N GLY A 481 12.15 -1.83 18.52
CA GLY A 481 12.57 -0.45 18.27
C GLY A 481 11.51 0.37 17.52
N ILE A 482 11.86 1.56 17.05
CA ILE A 482 10.97 2.44 16.25
C ILE A 482 11.77 3.22 15.20
N GLY A 483 11.10 3.64 14.14
CA GLY A 483 11.68 4.43 13.06
C GLY A 483 12.89 3.75 12.42
N PRO A 484 14.04 4.44 12.27
CA PRO A 484 15.25 3.84 11.66
C PRO A 484 15.84 2.66 12.43
N ASP A 485 15.56 2.57 13.74
CA ASP A 485 16.05 1.48 14.60
C ASP A 485 15.09 0.28 14.63
N PHE A 486 13.99 0.32 13.91
CA PHE A 486 13.01 -0.76 13.89
C PHE A 486 13.56 -2.00 13.19
N ASP A 487 13.53 -3.12 13.89
CA ASP A 487 13.99 -4.42 13.40
C ASP A 487 12.92 -5.49 13.65
N ILE A 488 12.22 -5.88 12.59
CA ILE A 488 11.12 -6.84 12.64
C ILE A 488 11.54 -8.21 13.21
N THR A 489 12.82 -8.57 13.09
CA THR A 489 13.32 -9.85 13.61
C THR A 489 13.38 -9.90 15.13
N LYS A 490 13.27 -8.75 15.80
CA LYS A 490 13.32 -8.60 17.26
C LYS A 490 11.95 -8.48 17.92
N ILE A 491 10.86 -8.66 17.16
CA ILE A 491 9.52 -8.60 17.75
C ILE A 491 9.35 -9.68 18.82
N ARG A 492 8.68 -9.31 19.89
CA ARG A 492 8.40 -10.23 21.02
C ARG A 492 7.09 -10.98 20.86
N TYR A 493 6.17 -10.45 20.05
CA TYR A 493 4.82 -10.98 19.84
C TYR A 493 4.51 -11.02 18.35
N GLY A 494 4.12 -12.17 17.83
CA GLY A 494 3.70 -12.36 16.44
C GLY A 494 2.39 -11.65 16.10
N LYS A 495 1.57 -11.34 17.13
CA LYS A 495 0.38 -10.51 16.97
C LYS A 495 0.36 -9.36 17.97
N VAL A 496 0.16 -8.17 17.45
CA VAL A 496 -0.11 -6.95 18.23
C VAL A 496 -1.58 -6.60 18.01
N ILE A 497 -2.39 -6.79 19.05
CA ILE A 497 -3.84 -6.69 18.97
C ILE A 497 -4.29 -5.44 19.70
N ILE A 498 -4.93 -4.52 18.98
CA ILE A 498 -5.56 -3.33 19.58
C ILE A 498 -6.95 -3.71 20.04
N MET A 499 -7.23 -3.55 21.33
CA MET A 499 -8.50 -3.84 21.94
C MET A 499 -8.99 -2.58 22.68
N ALA A 500 -9.86 -1.81 22.02
CA ALA A 500 -10.42 -0.56 22.49
C ALA A 500 -11.93 -0.65 22.57
N ASP A 501 -12.53 0.19 23.40
CA ASP A 501 -13.97 0.30 23.57
C ASP A 501 -14.68 0.62 22.24
N ALA A 502 -15.95 0.27 22.15
CA ALA A 502 -16.76 0.49 20.94
C ALA A 502 -17.32 1.92 20.86
N ASP A 503 -16.79 2.85 21.62
CA ASP A 503 -17.18 4.26 21.67
C ASP A 503 -16.25 5.17 20.83
N VAL A 504 -16.53 6.48 20.87
CA VAL A 504 -15.77 7.49 20.12
C VAL A 504 -14.34 7.66 20.66
N ASP A 505 -14.11 7.46 21.95
CA ASP A 505 -12.79 7.57 22.57
C ASP A 505 -11.93 6.35 22.20
N GLY A 506 -12.50 5.14 22.24
CA GLY A 506 -11.83 3.94 21.78
C GLY A 506 -11.50 3.96 20.29
N ALA A 507 -12.40 4.49 19.46
CA ALA A 507 -12.12 4.72 18.04
C ALA A 507 -10.95 5.69 17.84
N HIS A 508 -10.86 6.75 18.64
CA HIS A 508 -9.75 7.71 18.60
C HIS A 508 -8.42 7.08 19.06
N ILE A 509 -8.42 6.30 20.15
CA ILE A 509 -7.22 5.58 20.64
C ILE A 509 -6.72 4.60 19.58
N ARG A 510 -7.63 3.86 18.93
CA ARG A 510 -7.32 2.97 17.81
C ARG A 510 -6.64 3.73 16.68
N THR A 511 -7.18 4.88 16.29
CA THR A 511 -6.61 5.72 15.22
C THR A 511 -5.22 6.25 15.61
N LEU A 512 -5.01 6.68 16.85
CA LEU A 512 -3.69 7.14 17.34
C LEU A 512 -2.65 6.02 17.30
N LEU A 513 -3.01 4.79 17.71
CA LEU A 513 -2.13 3.62 17.65
C LEU A 513 -1.80 3.23 16.21
N LEU A 514 -2.79 3.22 15.31
CA LEU A 514 -2.56 2.95 13.90
C LEU A 514 -1.66 4.01 13.25
N THR A 515 -1.86 5.29 13.59
CA THR A 515 -0.96 6.38 13.15
C THR A 515 0.46 6.13 13.63
N PHE A 516 0.65 5.75 14.90
CA PHE A 516 1.95 5.44 15.45
C PHE A 516 2.61 4.25 14.76
N PHE A 517 1.90 3.14 14.57
CA PHE A 517 2.44 1.97 13.86
C PHE A 517 2.77 2.29 12.40
N PHE A 518 1.90 3.01 11.70
CA PHE A 518 2.14 3.40 10.32
C PHE A 518 3.39 4.29 10.17
N ARG A 519 3.58 5.26 11.06
CA ARG A 519 4.69 6.23 10.97
C ARG A 519 6.03 5.69 11.49
N TYR A 520 6.01 4.85 12.53
CA TYR A 520 7.22 4.47 13.27
C TYR A 520 7.51 2.97 13.33
N MET A 521 6.55 2.13 12.98
CA MET A 521 6.66 0.66 12.97
C MET A 521 6.00 0.06 11.72
N ARG A 522 6.12 0.72 10.58
CA ARG A 522 5.46 0.35 9.33
C ARG A 522 5.65 -1.12 8.93
N PRO A 523 6.86 -1.72 9.04
CA PRO A 523 7.04 -3.14 8.73
C PRO A 523 6.16 -4.07 9.57
N LEU A 524 5.70 -3.64 10.77
CA LEU A 524 4.78 -4.42 11.58
C LEU A 524 3.40 -4.60 10.91
N ILE A 525 2.93 -3.58 10.17
CA ILE A 525 1.70 -3.63 9.38
C ILE A 525 1.93 -4.44 8.10
N GLU A 526 3.03 -4.16 7.38
CA GLU A 526 3.39 -4.82 6.12
C GLU A 526 3.54 -6.33 6.26
N ASN A 527 4.12 -6.80 7.38
CA ASN A 527 4.22 -8.22 7.71
C ASN A 527 2.92 -8.81 8.29
N GLY A 528 1.88 -7.98 8.49
CA GLY A 528 0.58 -8.42 8.97
C GLY A 528 0.54 -8.85 10.43
N ASN A 529 1.32 -8.20 11.29
CA ASN A 529 1.37 -8.46 12.71
C ASN A 529 0.35 -7.65 13.53
N VAL A 530 -0.33 -6.65 12.92
CA VAL A 530 -1.28 -5.76 13.61
C VAL A 530 -2.71 -6.21 13.38
N PHE A 531 -3.48 -6.30 14.46
CA PHE A 531 -4.88 -6.72 14.44
C PHE A 531 -5.75 -5.80 15.31
N LEU A 532 -7.03 -5.72 14.95
CA LEU A 532 -8.08 -5.08 15.74
C LEU A 532 -8.97 -6.17 16.31
N ALA A 533 -9.14 -6.20 17.62
CA ALA A 533 -10.12 -7.07 18.26
C ALA A 533 -11.52 -6.48 18.08
N GLN A 534 -12.50 -7.32 17.79
CA GLN A 534 -13.92 -6.96 17.72
C GLN A 534 -14.65 -7.58 18.89
N PRO A 535 -14.91 -6.85 19.98
CA PRO A 535 -15.82 -7.30 21.03
C PRO A 535 -17.27 -7.25 20.55
N PRO A 536 -18.19 -8.05 21.12
CA PRO A 536 -19.60 -7.95 20.80
C PRO A 536 -20.20 -6.63 21.28
N LEU A 537 -21.15 -6.11 20.50
CA LEU A 537 -21.92 -4.91 20.85
C LEU A 537 -23.13 -5.23 21.74
N TYR A 538 -23.71 -6.43 21.56
CA TYR A 538 -24.93 -6.84 22.25
C TYR A 538 -24.82 -8.25 22.81
N LYS A 539 -25.54 -8.47 23.89
CA LYS A 539 -25.77 -9.79 24.45
C LYS A 539 -27.28 -9.98 24.66
N LEU A 540 -27.80 -11.08 24.13
CA LEU A 540 -29.15 -11.57 24.41
C LEU A 540 -29.08 -12.69 25.43
N SER A 541 -29.86 -12.59 26.49
CA SER A 541 -29.89 -13.58 27.58
C SER A 541 -31.32 -13.96 27.97
N LYS A 542 -31.51 -15.23 28.35
CA LYS A 542 -32.74 -15.75 28.92
C LYS A 542 -32.42 -16.86 29.91
N LYS A 543 -33.13 -16.92 31.03
CA LYS A 543 -32.91 -17.97 32.03
C LYS A 543 -33.06 -19.37 31.40
N GLY A 544 -32.01 -20.18 31.47
CA GLY A 544 -31.96 -21.54 30.90
C GLY A 544 -31.59 -21.62 29.42
N MET A 545 -31.08 -20.54 28.83
CA MET A 545 -30.54 -20.47 27.50
C MET A 545 -29.07 -19.99 27.59
N GLU A 546 -28.23 -20.44 26.69
CA GLU A 546 -26.89 -19.89 26.52
C GLU A 546 -26.97 -18.45 26.01
N ASP A 547 -26.07 -17.58 26.48
CA ASP A 547 -26.01 -16.20 26.06
C ASP A 547 -25.64 -16.12 24.56
N VAL A 548 -26.37 -15.26 23.81
CA VAL A 548 -26.10 -15.03 22.40
C VAL A 548 -25.43 -13.67 22.25
N TYR A 549 -24.20 -13.66 21.71
CA TYR A 549 -23.46 -12.44 21.47
C TYR A 549 -23.62 -11.99 20.02
N CYS A 550 -23.86 -10.68 19.81
CA CYS A 550 -24.02 -10.08 18.50
C CYS A 550 -22.99 -8.96 18.31
N TYR A 551 -22.32 -8.96 17.18
CA TYR A 551 -21.20 -8.06 16.88
C TYR A 551 -21.63 -6.85 16.04
N THR A 552 -22.77 -6.96 15.34
CA THR A 552 -23.37 -5.90 14.53
C THR A 552 -24.86 -5.77 14.82
N ASP A 553 -25.49 -4.68 14.36
CA ASP A 553 -26.94 -4.51 14.43
C ASP A 553 -27.66 -5.57 13.58
N GLU A 554 -27.08 -5.93 12.43
CA GLU A 554 -27.60 -6.99 11.56
C GLU A 554 -27.57 -8.37 12.26
N ASP A 555 -26.49 -8.66 13.03
CA ASP A 555 -26.42 -9.89 13.83
C ASP A 555 -27.52 -9.93 14.91
N LEU A 556 -27.76 -8.79 15.53
CA LEU A 556 -28.84 -8.67 16.56
C LEU A 556 -30.20 -8.96 15.94
N ASP A 557 -30.53 -8.35 14.80
CA ASP A 557 -31.79 -8.57 14.09
C ASP A 557 -31.95 -10.02 13.63
N LYS A 558 -30.87 -10.63 13.17
CA LYS A 558 -30.84 -12.05 12.80
C LYS A 558 -31.05 -12.94 14.01
N ALA A 559 -30.38 -12.67 15.12
CA ALA A 559 -30.52 -13.43 16.36
C ALA A 559 -31.94 -13.38 16.90
N TYR A 560 -32.62 -12.22 16.85
CA TYR A 560 -34.01 -12.11 17.19
C TYR A 560 -34.92 -13.01 16.33
N LYS A 561 -34.75 -12.97 15.00
CA LYS A 561 -35.52 -13.81 14.06
C LYS A 561 -35.31 -15.31 14.32
N ASP A 562 -34.05 -15.71 14.56
CA ASP A 562 -33.69 -17.10 14.81
C ASP A 562 -34.26 -17.62 16.13
N LEU A 563 -34.35 -16.77 17.17
CA LEU A 563 -34.94 -17.09 18.47
C LEU A 563 -36.45 -17.10 18.42
N GLU A 564 -37.09 -16.20 17.69
CA GLU A 564 -38.53 -16.20 17.43
C GLU A 564 -38.96 -17.47 16.69
N ALA A 565 -38.18 -17.93 15.69
CA ALA A 565 -38.44 -19.18 15.00
C ALA A 565 -38.33 -20.43 15.92
N LYS A 566 -37.56 -20.31 17.01
CA LYS A 566 -37.49 -21.35 18.09
C LYS A 566 -38.57 -21.18 19.16
N GLY A 567 -39.54 -20.27 18.98
CA GLY A 567 -40.64 -20.05 19.90
C GLY A 567 -40.30 -19.15 21.10
N ILE A 568 -39.22 -18.36 21.02
CA ILE A 568 -38.79 -17.44 22.06
C ILE A 568 -39.17 -16.01 21.63
N ALA A 569 -40.18 -15.42 22.24
CA ALA A 569 -40.58 -14.06 21.91
C ALA A 569 -39.55 -13.02 22.41
N ARG A 570 -39.44 -11.90 21.69
CA ARG A 570 -38.46 -10.83 21.95
C ARG A 570 -38.56 -10.25 23.36
N GLU A 571 -39.79 -10.15 23.88
CA GLU A 571 -40.08 -9.63 25.24
C GLU A 571 -39.56 -10.54 26.36
N GLN A 572 -39.24 -11.79 26.06
CA GLN A 572 -38.67 -12.76 27.02
C GLN A 572 -37.14 -12.71 27.07
N LEU A 573 -36.50 -11.94 26.19
CA LEU A 573 -35.06 -11.81 26.07
C LEU A 573 -34.58 -10.56 26.80
N GLY A 574 -33.57 -10.71 27.64
CA GLY A 574 -32.81 -9.59 28.18
C GLY A 574 -31.80 -9.14 27.15
N LEU A 575 -31.88 -7.87 26.77
CA LEU A 575 -30.89 -7.23 25.91
C LEU A 575 -29.91 -6.43 26.77
N GLN A 576 -28.62 -6.73 26.67
CA GLN A 576 -27.53 -5.91 27.20
C GLN A 576 -26.75 -5.33 26.05
N ARG A 577 -26.58 -4.01 26.00
CA ARG A 577 -25.68 -3.32 25.08
C ARG A 577 -24.38 -3.00 25.83
N TYR A 578 -23.24 -3.44 25.30
CA TYR A 578 -21.93 -3.10 25.84
C TYR A 578 -21.46 -1.75 25.29
N LYS A 579 -21.14 -0.82 26.19
CA LYS A 579 -20.57 0.49 25.85
C LYS A 579 -19.03 0.46 25.93
N GLY A 580 -18.50 -0.42 26.78
CA GLY A 580 -17.05 -0.58 26.93
C GLY A 580 -16.66 -1.97 27.44
N LEU A 581 -15.41 -2.33 27.21
CA LEU A 581 -14.80 -3.61 27.62
C LEU A 581 -14.78 -3.79 29.15
N GLY A 582 -14.79 -2.70 29.90
CA GLY A 582 -14.86 -2.73 31.35
C GLY A 582 -16.19 -3.25 31.94
N GLU A 583 -17.23 -3.35 31.10
CA GLU A 583 -18.53 -3.92 31.46
C GLU A 583 -18.57 -5.45 31.37
N MET A 584 -17.53 -6.04 30.72
CA MET A 584 -17.40 -7.48 30.58
C MET A 584 -16.61 -8.07 31.74
N ASN A 585 -17.11 -9.17 32.28
CA ASN A 585 -16.33 -9.97 33.22
C ASN A 585 -15.23 -10.75 32.48
N PRO A 586 -14.21 -11.31 33.18
CA PRO A 586 -13.08 -12.01 32.55
C PRO A 586 -13.48 -13.19 31.65
N GLU A 587 -14.50 -13.94 32.03
CA GLU A 587 -14.99 -15.11 31.28
C GLU A 587 -15.66 -14.67 29.97
N GLN A 588 -16.53 -13.66 30.01
CA GLN A 588 -17.17 -13.07 28.83
C GLN A 588 -16.13 -12.52 27.85
N LEU A 589 -15.12 -11.80 28.36
CA LEU A 589 -14.07 -11.23 27.53
C LEU A 589 -13.20 -12.32 26.88
N TRP A 590 -12.95 -13.41 27.62
CA TRP A 590 -12.28 -14.58 27.05
C TRP A 590 -13.09 -15.21 25.93
N GLU A 591 -14.33 -15.60 26.22
CA GLU A 591 -15.18 -16.34 25.27
C GLU A 591 -15.45 -15.60 23.98
N THR A 592 -15.58 -14.27 24.03
CA THR A 592 -16.01 -13.45 22.89
C THR A 592 -14.87 -12.79 22.13
N THR A 593 -13.76 -12.43 22.82
CA THR A 593 -12.77 -11.49 22.28
C THR A 593 -11.32 -12.00 22.36
N MET A 594 -11.01 -12.91 23.28
CA MET A 594 -9.63 -13.33 23.51
C MET A 594 -9.33 -14.79 23.15
N ASN A 595 -10.33 -15.68 23.20
CA ASN A 595 -10.15 -17.07 22.86
C ASN A 595 -9.86 -17.23 21.35
N PRO A 596 -8.73 -17.82 20.96
CA PRO A 596 -8.35 -17.99 19.55
C PRO A 596 -9.38 -18.73 18.68
N GLU A 597 -10.23 -19.59 19.30
CA GLU A 597 -11.21 -20.41 18.57
C GLU A 597 -12.51 -19.63 18.26
N THR A 598 -12.85 -18.59 19.05
CA THR A 598 -14.16 -17.90 18.97
C THR A 598 -14.07 -16.43 18.66
N ARG A 599 -12.92 -15.79 18.92
CA ARG A 599 -12.73 -14.37 18.74
C ARG A 599 -12.74 -13.93 17.27
N ILE A 600 -13.13 -12.69 17.04
CA ILE A 600 -13.02 -12.04 15.73
C ILE A 600 -11.86 -11.04 15.77
N LEU A 601 -10.86 -11.24 14.90
CA LEU A 601 -9.75 -10.33 14.69
C LEU A 601 -9.75 -9.81 13.26
N VAL A 602 -9.76 -8.49 13.10
CA VAL A 602 -9.56 -7.85 11.80
C VAL A 602 -8.08 -7.57 11.62
N LYS A 603 -7.47 -8.19 10.63
CA LYS A 603 -6.07 -7.94 10.27
C LYS A 603 -5.96 -6.56 9.65
N VAL A 604 -5.02 -5.75 10.12
CA VAL A 604 -4.70 -4.46 9.50
C VAL A 604 -3.79 -4.72 8.30
N THR A 605 -4.27 -4.35 7.12
CA THR A 605 -3.53 -4.42 5.87
C THR A 605 -3.23 -3.03 5.35
N MET A 606 -2.21 -2.91 4.53
CA MET A 606 -1.84 -1.67 3.87
C MET A 606 -1.69 -1.96 2.38
N ASP A 607 -2.81 -1.85 1.67
CA ASP A 607 -2.82 -2.09 0.23
C ASP A 607 -2.25 -0.90 -0.54
N ASP A 608 -2.22 0.26 0.10
CA ASP A 608 -1.88 1.54 -0.49
C ASP A 608 -1.22 2.50 0.51
N ALA A 609 0.10 2.64 0.39
CA ALA A 609 0.89 3.52 1.26
C ALA A 609 0.60 5.02 1.04
N ILE A 610 0.28 5.43 -0.20
CA ILE A 610 -0.01 6.83 -0.51
C ILE A 610 -1.36 7.23 0.08
N LYS A 611 -2.40 6.40 -0.12
CA LYS A 611 -3.73 6.65 0.44
C LYS A 611 -3.72 6.61 1.97
N ALA A 612 -2.92 5.71 2.56
CA ALA A 612 -2.74 5.68 4.01
C ALA A 612 -2.07 6.97 4.51
N ASP A 613 -1.01 7.44 3.84
CA ASP A 613 -0.35 8.72 4.17
C ASP A 613 -1.32 9.91 4.05
N GLU A 614 -2.06 10.01 2.96
CA GLU A 614 -3.09 11.04 2.76
C GLU A 614 -4.16 10.99 3.86
N THR A 615 -4.65 9.80 4.20
CA THR A 615 -5.68 9.61 5.20
C THR A 615 -5.19 10.00 6.59
N PHE A 616 -3.99 9.56 7.00
CA PHE A 616 -3.42 9.96 8.28
C PHE A 616 -3.11 11.45 8.34
N THR A 617 -2.57 12.03 7.27
CA THR A 617 -2.33 13.49 7.17
C THR A 617 -3.64 14.26 7.27
N LEU A 618 -4.69 13.82 6.57
CA LEU A 618 -6.00 14.47 6.57
C LEU A 618 -6.66 14.41 7.95
N LEU A 619 -6.71 13.22 8.55
CA LEU A 619 -7.44 13.01 9.81
C LEU A 619 -6.65 13.46 11.05
N MET A 620 -5.34 13.29 11.04
CA MET A 620 -4.48 13.46 12.20
C MET A 620 -3.51 14.64 12.09
N GLY A 621 -3.36 15.25 10.90
CA GLY A 621 -2.50 16.41 10.63
C GLY A 621 -3.00 17.73 11.23
N ASP A 622 -2.25 18.81 11.03
CA ASP A 622 -2.53 20.12 11.61
C ASP A 622 -3.66 20.87 10.90
N GLU A 623 -3.83 20.66 9.60
CA GLU A 623 -4.84 21.33 8.80
C GLU A 623 -6.26 20.94 9.23
N VAL A 624 -7.08 21.94 9.59
CA VAL A 624 -8.44 21.73 10.11
C VAL A 624 -9.46 21.67 8.98
N GLU A 625 -9.32 22.55 7.96
CA GLU A 625 -10.33 22.69 6.92
C GLU A 625 -10.51 21.42 6.07
N PRO A 626 -9.45 20.77 5.56
CA PRO A 626 -9.61 19.52 4.81
C PRO A 626 -10.29 18.42 5.63
N ARG A 627 -10.01 18.36 6.94
CA ARG A 627 -10.68 17.42 7.86
C ARG A 627 -12.15 17.72 8.04
N ARG A 628 -12.52 19.00 8.15
CA ARG A 628 -13.93 19.43 8.23
C ARG A 628 -14.69 19.06 6.97
N GLU A 629 -14.11 19.33 5.79
CA GLU A 629 -14.71 18.98 4.51
C GLU A 629 -14.91 17.45 4.40
N PHE A 630 -13.91 16.65 4.78
CA PHE A 630 -14.01 15.20 4.81
C PHE A 630 -15.16 14.71 5.70
N ILE A 631 -15.28 15.26 6.91
CA ILE A 631 -16.37 14.93 7.85
C ILE A 631 -17.73 15.29 7.24
N GLN A 632 -17.87 16.47 6.62
CA GLN A 632 -19.13 16.90 5.99
C GLN A 632 -19.52 15.98 4.81
N GLN A 633 -18.57 15.63 3.95
CA GLN A 633 -18.81 14.75 2.79
C GLN A 633 -19.21 13.34 3.21
N ASN A 634 -18.66 12.84 4.32
CA ASN A 634 -18.88 11.49 4.80
C ASN A 634 -19.97 11.37 5.91
N ALA A 635 -20.55 12.50 6.35
CA ALA A 635 -21.55 12.52 7.42
C ALA A 635 -22.76 11.60 7.14
N LYS A 636 -23.15 11.46 5.88
CA LYS A 636 -24.26 10.58 5.44
C LYS A 636 -24.00 9.08 5.65
N TYR A 637 -22.75 8.68 5.83
CA TYR A 637 -22.36 7.27 6.04
C TYR A 637 -22.24 6.91 7.52
N VAL A 638 -22.34 7.88 8.41
CA VAL A 638 -22.28 7.65 9.86
C VAL A 638 -23.57 6.97 10.31
N LYS A 639 -23.47 5.71 10.73
CA LYS A 639 -24.63 4.92 11.19
C LYS A 639 -24.91 5.06 12.69
N ASN A 640 -23.89 5.34 13.50
CA ASN A 640 -23.99 5.41 14.96
C ASN A 640 -23.45 6.76 15.44
N LEU A 641 -24.34 7.74 15.60
CA LEU A 641 -24.04 8.95 16.36
C LEU A 641 -24.41 8.64 17.83
N ASP A 642 -23.40 8.71 18.70
CA ASP A 642 -23.61 8.69 20.15
C ASP A 642 -24.11 10.10 20.56
N ILE A 643 -25.43 10.30 20.46
CA ILE A 643 -26.10 11.57 20.80
C ILE A 643 -26.75 11.37 22.19
#